data_5aa921b9b0cf0ca1c8f793229fd2dc1c
#
_entry.id   5aa921b9b0cf0ca1c8f793229fd2dc1c
#
_cell.length_a   1.000
_cell.length_b   1.000
_cell.length_c   1.000
_cell.angle_alpha   90.00
_cell.angle_beta   90.00
_cell.angle_gamma   90.00
#
_symmetry.space_group_name_H-M   'P 1'
#
loop_
_entity.id
_entity.type
_entity.pdbx_description
1 polymer ?
#
loop_
_entity_poly.entity_id
_entity_poly.type
_entity_poly.pdbx_seq_one_letter_code
_entity_poly.pdbx_strand_id
1 'polypeptide(L)'
;MASLRSFWWAVHSLRSFRSPFSTSKLWISTQTSLLGDKNILLMGPPGAGKTTVGKIVAHRLGLTVVDVDDDVLEPTWKMPVAAKLAAVGGQRFLEEEGQALCSFSASGCVVSLTGSNPLHTAAMQHVKESGVVVYLDVDSQDILARLERMKVNRIVGQEAGVSMRDILGYRKQFYEKWLDVRVLCGRGETIEEVAEKVLKALERYQKHDTETFVSTRRGEMESASKKTFFSDVVVEGLATDGGLYVPQNGLPALSAQEWQRLAEMSYPERALVLLERCIHPLDVPAGDLRTMVFKAYGSNFSSAAVAPVKHLLHNQYVQELFHGPTASFKDFALQLMPQLFAYCLPPMCNYLILVATSGDTGSAVLSGFGKLGDADGSRIGVLVFFPEGGVSEVQKLQMTSYRGGNARAVGVRSDFDFCQRSIKRMFGECGLTGHLAVEYGTVLSTANSINWARLLPQVVFHSSSYLDLARDGVIGFGEPVDVCVPTGNFGNALSAVYAKKMGVPIRKVICASNHNRVVADFINTGEYDLRGRPLLPSRSPAIDILKSSNLERFLYHASERDGRLVERLFARLDAQRHFSVPQPLLRSIQQEVLAGWCSEEDCLAALQKVHEQTGYVLDTHTAVANVVAGPVAGRLVPGGALLHGSLREVCPRGV
;
A
#
# COMPACT_ATOMS: atom_id res chain seq x y z
N MET A 1 -7.70 -39.54 -49.22
CA MET A 1 -8.17 -38.17 -49.48
C MET A 1 -9.53 -37.93 -48.83
N ALA A 2 -9.62 -38.01 -47.51
CA ALA A 2 -10.86 -37.75 -46.76
C ALA A 2 -10.62 -37.15 -45.36
N SER A 3 -9.61 -36.30 -45.22
CA SER A 3 -9.28 -35.67 -43.94
C SER A 3 -9.00 -34.14 -43.96
N LEU A 4 -9.31 -33.47 -45.09
CA LEU A 4 -9.09 -32.04 -45.24
C LEU A 4 -10.37 -31.19 -45.41
N ARG A 5 -11.56 -31.85 -45.37
CA ARG A 5 -12.85 -31.11 -45.47
C ARG A 5 -13.52 -30.81 -44.14
N SER A 6 -13.12 -31.43 -43.04
CA SER A 6 -13.65 -31.15 -41.69
C SER A 6 -12.98 -30.01 -40.95
N PHE A 7 -11.83 -29.54 -41.44
CA PHE A 7 -11.12 -28.39 -40.80
C PHE A 7 -11.61 -27.02 -41.27
N TRP A 8 -12.24 -26.97 -42.44
CA TRP A 8 -12.74 -25.69 -43.03
C TRP A 8 -14.15 -25.31 -42.55
N TRP A 9 -14.90 -26.24 -41.99
CA TRP A 9 -16.26 -25.97 -41.50
C TRP A 9 -16.24 -25.42 -40.06
N ALA A 10 -15.20 -25.70 -39.29
CA ALA A 10 -15.03 -25.17 -37.92
C ALA A 10 -14.53 -23.72 -37.89
N VAL A 11 -13.91 -23.22 -38.95
CA VAL A 11 -13.39 -21.83 -39.03
C VAL A 11 -14.44 -20.84 -39.55
N HIS A 12 -15.50 -21.33 -40.23
CA HIS A 12 -16.55 -20.46 -40.77
C HIS A 12 -17.77 -20.29 -39.85
N SER A 13 -17.92 -21.11 -38.79
CA SER A 13 -18.98 -20.95 -37.78
C SER A 13 -18.63 -20.04 -36.62
N LEU A 14 -17.40 -19.49 -36.56
CA LEU A 14 -16.98 -18.52 -35.52
C LEU A 14 -17.08 -17.05 -35.97
N ARG A 15 -17.71 -16.74 -37.11
CA ARG A 15 -17.91 -15.38 -37.60
C ARG A 15 -19.27 -14.73 -37.27
N SER A 16 -20.06 -15.28 -36.37
CA SER A 16 -21.37 -14.70 -35.99
C SER A 16 -21.59 -14.49 -34.50
N PHE A 17 -20.53 -14.34 -33.70
CA PHE A 17 -20.65 -13.69 -32.39
C PHE A 17 -20.18 -12.24 -32.49
N ARG A 18 -21.08 -11.41 -33.02
CA ARG A 18 -21.01 -9.95 -32.78
C ARG A 18 -21.22 -9.75 -31.29
N SER A 19 -20.18 -9.31 -30.59
CA SER A 19 -20.28 -8.81 -29.23
C SER A 19 -21.34 -7.70 -29.17
N PRO A 20 -22.23 -7.70 -28.18
CA PRO A 20 -23.11 -6.57 -27.94
C PRO A 20 -22.36 -5.52 -27.11
N PHE A 21 -21.37 -4.86 -27.68
CA PHE A 21 -20.81 -3.62 -27.13
C PHE A 21 -21.00 -2.49 -28.16
N SER A 22 -22.26 -2.18 -28.41
CA SER A 22 -22.69 -0.91 -28.94
C SER A 22 -23.42 -0.16 -27.83
N THR A 23 -22.69 0.35 -26.84
CA THR A 23 -23.18 1.25 -25.79
C THR A 23 -22.68 2.68 -25.97
N SER A 24 -22.43 3.08 -27.22
CA SER A 24 -22.04 4.47 -27.53
C SER A 24 -23.22 5.45 -27.69
N LYS A 25 -24.45 5.02 -27.37
CA LYS A 25 -25.64 5.91 -27.51
C LYS A 25 -26.45 6.12 -26.24
N LEU A 26 -26.08 5.57 -25.09
CA LEU A 26 -26.81 5.78 -23.82
C LEU A 26 -26.11 6.74 -22.84
N TRP A 27 -24.95 7.31 -23.21
CA TRP A 27 -24.20 8.22 -22.35
C TRP A 27 -24.59 9.70 -22.46
N ILE A 28 -25.44 10.07 -23.42
CA ILE A 28 -25.69 11.49 -23.75
C ILE A 28 -26.95 12.07 -23.05
N SER A 29 -27.77 11.29 -22.33
CA SER A 29 -29.06 11.82 -21.87
C SER A 29 -29.27 11.98 -20.36
N THR A 30 -28.26 11.72 -19.49
CA THR A 30 -28.45 11.88 -18.03
C THR A 30 -27.24 12.43 -17.27
N GLN A 31 -26.23 13.00 -17.96
CA GLN A 31 -25.08 13.62 -17.30
C GLN A 31 -25.13 15.15 -17.35
N THR A 32 -26.09 15.74 -16.70
CA THR A 32 -25.99 17.11 -16.22
C THR A 32 -25.01 17.13 -15.05
N SER A 33 -23.82 17.68 -15.35
CA SER A 33 -22.71 18.08 -14.45
C SER A 33 -22.14 17.02 -13.50
N LEU A 34 -21.11 16.32 -13.97
CA LEU A 34 -20.20 15.54 -13.12
C LEU A 34 -19.67 16.36 -11.94
N LEU A 35 -19.49 17.67 -12.04
CA LEU A 35 -18.94 18.55 -11.00
C LEU A 35 -19.80 19.81 -10.71
N GLY A 36 -21.03 19.87 -11.20
CA GLY A 36 -21.82 21.10 -11.14
C GLY A 36 -21.16 22.21 -11.95
N ASP A 37 -21.12 23.43 -11.43
CA ASP A 37 -20.48 24.58 -12.07
C ASP A 37 -18.95 24.64 -11.84
N LYS A 38 -18.35 23.59 -11.26
CA LYS A 38 -16.91 23.56 -11.01
C LYS A 38 -16.11 23.26 -12.27
N ASN A 39 -14.93 23.86 -12.36
CA ASN A 39 -13.99 23.61 -13.44
C ASN A 39 -13.22 22.29 -13.25
N ILE A 40 -12.77 21.69 -14.36
CA ILE A 40 -11.79 20.61 -14.38
C ILE A 40 -10.45 21.25 -14.77
N LEU A 41 -9.53 21.33 -13.83
CA LEU A 41 -8.25 22.01 -14.01
C LEU A 41 -7.16 20.98 -14.31
N LEU A 42 -6.77 20.83 -15.58
CA LEU A 42 -5.72 19.91 -15.99
C LEU A 42 -4.35 20.53 -15.73
N MET A 43 -3.59 19.91 -14.85
CA MET A 43 -2.26 20.31 -14.41
C MET A 43 -1.22 19.25 -14.81
N GLY A 44 0.02 19.69 -15.08
CA GLY A 44 1.12 18.77 -15.39
C GLY A 44 2.26 19.48 -16.10
N PRO A 45 3.40 18.79 -16.31
CA PRO A 45 4.56 19.39 -16.96
C PRO A 45 4.27 19.82 -18.40
N PRO A 46 5.13 20.68 -18.99
CA PRO A 46 5.09 20.92 -20.43
C PRO A 46 5.20 19.60 -21.19
N GLY A 47 4.42 19.42 -22.26
CA GLY A 47 4.41 18.16 -23.02
C GLY A 47 3.59 17.02 -22.42
N ALA A 48 2.92 17.21 -21.27
CA ALA A 48 2.04 16.19 -20.67
C ALA A 48 0.75 15.91 -21.48
N GLY A 49 0.41 16.75 -22.45
CA GLY A 49 -0.77 16.58 -23.30
C GLY A 49 -2.05 17.20 -22.74
N LYS A 50 -1.95 18.10 -21.75
CA LYS A 50 -3.09 18.77 -21.08
C LYS A 50 -4.15 19.30 -22.04
N THR A 51 -3.73 20.10 -23.01
CA THR A 51 -4.64 20.70 -24.00
C THR A 51 -5.37 19.64 -24.83
N THR A 52 -4.65 18.62 -25.31
CA THR A 52 -5.24 17.57 -26.16
C THR A 52 -6.17 16.66 -25.37
N VAL A 53 -5.77 16.22 -24.17
CA VAL A 53 -6.61 15.48 -23.23
C VAL A 53 -7.82 16.32 -22.85
N GLY A 54 -7.62 17.61 -22.54
CA GLY A 54 -8.66 18.57 -22.20
C GLY A 54 -9.76 18.67 -23.24
N LYS A 55 -9.39 18.75 -24.53
CA LYS A 55 -10.34 18.78 -25.64
C LYS A 55 -11.21 17.51 -25.71
N ILE A 56 -10.62 16.33 -25.49
CA ILE A 56 -11.38 15.07 -25.50
C ILE A 56 -12.31 14.97 -24.28
N VAL A 57 -11.80 15.32 -23.07
CA VAL A 57 -12.60 15.32 -21.84
C VAL A 57 -13.78 16.28 -21.97
N ALA A 58 -13.52 17.51 -22.42
CA ALA A 58 -14.57 18.52 -22.61
C ALA A 58 -15.61 18.08 -23.63
N HIS A 59 -15.20 17.54 -24.79
CA HIS A 59 -16.11 17.01 -25.79
C HIS A 59 -17.02 15.91 -25.23
N ARG A 60 -16.46 14.99 -24.43
CA ARG A 60 -17.24 13.88 -23.82
C ARG A 60 -18.20 14.35 -22.74
N LEU A 61 -17.87 15.43 -22.03
CA LEU A 61 -18.72 16.01 -20.97
C LEU A 61 -19.65 17.12 -21.46
N GLY A 62 -19.53 17.55 -22.72
CA GLY A 62 -20.30 18.69 -23.24
C GLY A 62 -19.88 20.04 -22.64
N LEU A 63 -18.63 20.16 -22.19
CA LEU A 63 -18.07 21.36 -21.57
C LEU A 63 -17.25 22.19 -22.57
N THR A 64 -17.02 23.47 -22.26
CA THR A 64 -16.09 24.32 -22.99
C THR A 64 -14.64 24.04 -22.58
N VAL A 65 -13.69 24.25 -23.48
CA VAL A 65 -12.24 24.15 -23.22
C VAL A 65 -11.68 25.56 -23.07
N VAL A 66 -10.81 25.74 -22.12
CA VAL A 66 -9.99 26.94 -21.98
C VAL A 66 -8.52 26.51 -21.90
N ASP A 67 -7.69 26.95 -22.82
CA ASP A 67 -6.24 26.84 -22.74
C ASP A 67 -5.67 28.14 -22.17
N VAL A 68 -4.96 28.05 -21.05
CA VAL A 68 -4.49 29.25 -20.36
C VAL A 68 -3.47 30.02 -21.22
N ASP A 69 -2.61 29.34 -21.97
CA ASP A 69 -1.68 29.99 -22.89
C ASP A 69 -2.44 30.80 -23.96
N ASP A 70 -3.33 30.12 -24.69
CA ASP A 70 -3.97 30.65 -25.91
C ASP A 70 -5.17 31.57 -25.60
N ASP A 71 -5.98 31.25 -24.60
CA ASP A 71 -7.25 31.93 -24.32
C ASP A 71 -7.17 32.97 -23.20
N VAL A 72 -6.13 32.95 -22.34
CA VAL A 72 -5.99 33.89 -21.20
C VAL A 72 -4.75 34.76 -21.37
N LEU A 73 -3.57 34.16 -21.54
CA LEU A 73 -2.29 34.90 -21.52
C LEU A 73 -2.05 35.69 -22.80
N GLU A 74 -2.15 35.06 -23.98
CA GLU A 74 -1.89 35.73 -25.25
C GLU A 74 -2.86 36.89 -25.55
N PRO A 75 -4.18 36.75 -25.27
CA PRO A 75 -5.11 37.88 -25.39
C PRO A 75 -4.83 39.02 -24.41
N THR A 76 -4.44 38.68 -23.16
CA THR A 76 -4.12 39.68 -22.13
C THR A 76 -2.86 40.50 -22.51
N TRP A 77 -1.84 39.82 -23.02
CA TRP A 77 -0.56 40.46 -23.37
C TRP A 77 -0.52 40.99 -24.80
N LYS A 78 -1.46 40.60 -25.65
CA LYS A 78 -1.51 40.91 -27.08
C LYS A 78 -0.23 40.47 -27.82
N MET A 79 0.38 39.39 -27.36
CA MET A 79 1.57 38.81 -27.96
C MET A 79 1.69 37.32 -27.57
N PRO A 80 2.42 36.52 -28.38
CA PRO A 80 2.67 35.12 -28.08
C PRO A 80 3.44 34.92 -26.76
N VAL A 81 3.12 33.85 -26.01
CA VAL A 81 3.76 33.49 -24.73
C VAL A 81 5.29 33.42 -24.86
N ALA A 82 5.82 32.83 -25.94
CA ALA A 82 7.27 32.76 -26.17
C ALA A 82 7.93 34.13 -26.33
N ALA A 83 7.29 35.07 -27.03
CA ALA A 83 7.78 36.42 -27.19
C ALA A 83 7.75 37.18 -25.86
N LYS A 84 6.73 37.00 -25.04
CA LYS A 84 6.62 37.58 -23.71
C LYS A 84 7.75 37.11 -22.79
N LEU A 85 7.99 35.78 -22.72
CA LEU A 85 9.07 35.20 -21.93
C LEU A 85 10.44 35.75 -22.34
N ALA A 86 10.72 35.83 -23.63
CA ALA A 86 11.97 36.40 -24.15
C ALA A 86 12.14 37.89 -23.82
N ALA A 87 11.04 38.66 -23.77
CA ALA A 87 11.07 40.09 -23.52
C ALA A 87 11.26 40.43 -22.04
N VAL A 88 10.67 39.67 -21.10
CA VAL A 88 10.65 40.05 -19.68
C VAL A 88 11.51 39.14 -18.79
N GLY A 89 11.99 38.00 -19.27
CA GLY A 89 12.74 37.02 -18.50
C GLY A 89 11.85 36.18 -17.56
N GLY A 90 12.40 35.06 -17.08
CA GLY A 90 11.61 33.99 -16.41
C GLY A 90 10.90 34.45 -15.14
N GLN A 91 11.55 35.19 -14.25
CA GLN A 91 10.96 35.60 -12.97
C GLN A 91 9.77 36.55 -13.15
N ARG A 92 9.97 37.58 -13.97
CA ARG A 92 8.91 38.57 -14.24
C ARG A 92 7.77 37.94 -15.05
N PHE A 93 8.10 37.01 -15.94
CA PHE A 93 7.10 36.22 -16.64
C PHE A 93 6.17 35.46 -15.69
N LEU A 94 6.72 34.76 -14.67
CA LEU A 94 5.93 34.05 -13.67
C LEU A 94 5.01 34.99 -12.86
N GLU A 95 5.48 36.18 -12.51
CA GLU A 95 4.66 37.17 -11.81
C GLU A 95 3.48 37.64 -12.66
N GLU A 96 3.72 37.97 -13.91
CA GLU A 96 2.70 38.47 -14.84
C GLU A 96 1.74 37.34 -15.27
N GLU A 97 2.22 36.10 -15.46
CA GLU A 97 1.42 34.90 -15.67
C GLU A 97 0.47 34.65 -14.48
N GLY A 98 1.00 34.72 -13.26
CA GLY A 98 0.22 34.58 -12.04
C GLY A 98 -0.86 35.64 -11.87
N GLN A 99 -0.53 36.92 -12.17
CA GLN A 99 -1.51 38.01 -12.14
C GLN A 99 -2.64 37.84 -13.13
N ALA A 100 -2.34 37.40 -14.36
CA ALA A 100 -3.35 37.09 -15.37
C ALA A 100 -4.28 35.95 -14.91
N LEU A 101 -3.73 34.89 -14.32
CA LEU A 101 -4.51 33.77 -13.83
C LEU A 101 -5.37 34.12 -12.59
N CYS A 102 -4.94 35.04 -11.73
CA CYS A 102 -5.77 35.57 -10.64
C CYS A 102 -7.02 36.33 -11.13
N SER A 103 -7.05 36.77 -12.38
CA SER A 103 -8.20 37.41 -13.01
C SER A 103 -9.14 36.43 -13.72
N PHE A 104 -8.80 35.15 -13.76
CA PHE A 104 -9.59 34.12 -14.41
C PHE A 104 -10.89 33.84 -13.61
N SER A 105 -12.04 33.86 -14.30
CA SER A 105 -13.37 33.74 -13.66
C SER A 105 -14.33 32.80 -14.37
N ALA A 106 -13.88 32.00 -15.36
CA ALA A 106 -14.73 31.03 -16.01
C ALA A 106 -15.16 29.88 -15.07
N SER A 107 -16.34 29.33 -15.29
CA SER A 107 -16.88 28.20 -14.55
C SER A 107 -17.48 27.15 -15.52
N GLY A 108 -17.56 25.88 -15.08
CA GLY A 108 -18.08 24.78 -15.87
C GLY A 108 -17.25 24.46 -17.12
N CYS A 109 -15.93 24.65 -17.05
CA CYS A 109 -14.99 24.47 -18.15
C CYS A 109 -13.94 23.38 -17.85
N VAL A 110 -13.34 22.83 -18.90
CA VAL A 110 -12.07 22.12 -18.79
C VAL A 110 -10.95 23.10 -19.09
N VAL A 111 -10.11 23.37 -18.09
CA VAL A 111 -9.04 24.37 -18.16
C VAL A 111 -7.69 23.69 -18.21
N SER A 112 -6.93 23.92 -19.28
CA SER A 112 -5.56 23.44 -19.41
C SER A 112 -4.59 24.47 -18.82
N LEU A 113 -4.07 24.20 -17.64
CA LEU A 113 -3.09 25.06 -16.97
C LEU A 113 -1.74 25.00 -17.69
N THR A 114 -0.95 26.08 -17.61
CA THR A 114 0.43 26.05 -18.11
C THR A 114 1.32 25.16 -17.25
N GLY A 115 2.52 24.82 -17.73
CA GLY A 115 3.49 24.06 -16.94
C GLY A 115 4.12 24.87 -15.80
N SER A 116 3.94 26.20 -15.74
CA SER A 116 4.49 27.11 -14.74
C SER A 116 3.46 27.68 -13.76
N ASN A 117 2.16 27.65 -14.07
CA ASN A 117 1.13 28.11 -13.15
C ASN A 117 1.27 27.56 -11.71
N PRO A 118 1.62 26.28 -11.49
CA PRO A 118 1.79 25.71 -10.15
C PRO A 118 2.86 26.39 -9.30
N LEU A 119 3.78 27.13 -9.91
CA LEU A 119 4.82 27.87 -9.20
C LEU A 119 4.29 29.15 -8.52
N HIS A 120 3.13 29.66 -8.96
CA HIS A 120 2.53 30.88 -8.41
C HIS A 120 1.43 30.56 -7.39
N THR A 121 1.74 30.68 -6.10
CA THR A 121 0.86 30.22 -5.02
C THR A 121 -0.51 30.92 -5.02
N ALA A 122 -0.57 32.24 -5.16
CA ALA A 122 -1.84 32.98 -5.12
C ALA A 122 -2.75 32.65 -6.31
N ALA A 123 -2.17 32.51 -7.52
CA ALA A 123 -2.93 32.12 -8.71
C ALA A 123 -3.50 30.70 -8.60
N MET A 124 -2.69 29.76 -8.11
CA MET A 124 -3.17 28.39 -7.91
C MET A 124 -4.23 28.29 -6.82
N GLN A 125 -4.13 29.09 -5.77
CA GLN A 125 -5.16 29.16 -4.74
C GLN A 125 -6.49 29.65 -5.32
N HIS A 126 -6.44 30.72 -6.12
CA HIS A 126 -7.61 31.28 -6.81
C HIS A 126 -8.29 30.28 -7.75
N VAL A 127 -7.53 29.64 -8.65
CA VAL A 127 -8.15 28.68 -9.60
C VAL A 127 -8.61 27.38 -8.93
N LYS A 128 -7.93 26.94 -7.87
CA LYS A 128 -8.33 25.74 -7.12
C LYS A 128 -9.69 25.92 -6.43
N GLU A 129 -10.04 27.12 -5.99
CA GLU A 129 -11.36 27.42 -5.45
C GLU A 129 -12.48 27.25 -6.49
N SER A 130 -12.15 27.43 -7.78
CA SER A 130 -13.09 27.30 -8.89
C SER A 130 -13.35 25.88 -9.35
N GLY A 131 -12.49 24.89 -8.98
CA GLY A 131 -12.58 23.56 -9.57
C GLY A 131 -11.79 22.44 -8.91
N VAL A 132 -11.65 21.34 -9.63
CA VAL A 132 -10.89 20.14 -9.24
C VAL A 132 -9.61 20.06 -10.06
N VAL A 133 -8.46 20.01 -9.38
CA VAL A 133 -7.14 19.93 -10.01
C VAL A 133 -6.78 18.47 -10.30
N VAL A 134 -6.72 18.13 -11.58
CA VAL A 134 -6.31 16.82 -12.07
C VAL A 134 -4.87 16.90 -12.56
N TYR A 135 -3.98 16.20 -11.89
CA TYR A 135 -2.57 16.13 -12.28
C TYR A 135 -2.32 14.96 -13.23
N LEU A 136 -1.90 15.27 -14.44
CA LEU A 136 -1.41 14.30 -15.43
C LEU A 136 0.06 13.99 -15.11
N ASP A 137 0.30 12.87 -14.44
CA ASP A 137 1.63 12.43 -14.01
C ASP A 137 2.24 11.51 -15.08
N VAL A 138 3.02 12.12 -15.99
CA VAL A 138 3.62 11.47 -17.16
C VAL A 138 5.09 11.17 -16.93
N ASP A 139 5.58 10.04 -17.42
CA ASP A 139 7.00 9.65 -17.34
C ASP A 139 7.93 10.74 -17.91
N SER A 140 9.02 11.03 -17.18
CA SER A 140 9.95 12.10 -17.56
C SER A 140 10.65 11.86 -18.89
N GLN A 141 10.94 10.60 -19.22
CA GLN A 141 11.57 10.27 -20.52
C GLN A 141 10.61 10.52 -21.68
N ASP A 142 9.32 10.21 -21.48
CA ASP A 142 8.29 10.51 -22.47
C ASP A 142 8.12 12.02 -22.64
N ILE A 143 8.14 12.78 -21.53
CA ILE A 143 8.11 14.25 -21.57
C ILE A 143 9.32 14.78 -22.33
N LEU A 144 10.54 14.35 -22.00
CA LEU A 144 11.75 14.81 -22.67
C LEU A 144 11.71 14.49 -24.17
N ALA A 145 11.34 13.26 -24.53
CA ALA A 145 11.21 12.85 -25.95
C ALA A 145 10.14 13.66 -26.70
N ARG A 146 9.03 14.03 -26.04
CA ARG A 146 7.99 14.91 -26.64
C ARG A 146 8.49 16.34 -26.80
N LEU A 147 9.16 16.91 -25.81
CA LEU A 147 9.69 18.28 -25.85
C LEU A 147 10.77 18.42 -26.95
N GLU A 148 11.65 17.43 -27.13
CA GLU A 148 12.64 17.42 -28.22
C GLU A 148 11.97 17.43 -29.59
N ARG A 149 10.91 16.63 -29.81
CA ARG A 149 10.16 16.60 -31.06
C ARG A 149 9.41 17.90 -31.32
N MET A 150 8.85 18.51 -30.27
CA MET A 150 8.05 19.76 -30.39
C MET A 150 8.90 21.01 -30.52
N LYS A 151 10.24 20.93 -30.33
CA LYS A 151 11.17 22.08 -30.36
C LYS A 151 10.67 23.23 -29.49
N VAL A 152 10.20 22.93 -28.26
CA VAL A 152 9.62 23.90 -27.34
C VAL A 152 10.70 24.81 -26.78
N ASN A 153 10.66 26.11 -27.09
CA ASN A 153 11.64 27.13 -26.65
C ASN A 153 11.06 28.05 -25.57
N ARG A 154 9.94 27.67 -24.91
CA ARG A 154 9.19 28.52 -23.98
C ARG A 154 9.04 27.89 -22.59
N ILE A 155 10.15 27.46 -22.00
CA ILE A 155 10.12 26.86 -20.65
C ILE A 155 10.91 27.75 -19.71
N VAL A 156 10.22 28.33 -18.72
CA VAL A 156 10.82 29.16 -17.68
C VAL A 156 11.88 28.35 -16.93
N GLY A 157 13.09 28.93 -16.77
CA GLY A 157 14.25 28.33 -16.13
C GLY A 157 15.26 27.71 -17.10
N GLN A 158 14.92 27.53 -18.37
CA GLN A 158 15.82 27.03 -19.40
C GLN A 158 16.89 28.06 -19.78
N GLU A 159 16.60 29.33 -19.57
CA GLU A 159 17.47 30.48 -19.87
C GLU A 159 18.75 30.48 -19.00
N ALA A 160 18.72 29.86 -17.84
CA ALA A 160 19.83 29.80 -16.88
C ALA A 160 20.80 28.63 -17.11
N GLY A 161 20.68 27.89 -18.22
CA GLY A 161 21.51 26.71 -18.51
C GLY A 161 21.18 25.50 -17.65
N VAL A 162 20.05 25.51 -16.94
CA VAL A 162 19.55 24.39 -16.13
C VAL A 162 19.02 23.28 -17.04
N SER A 163 19.34 22.02 -16.73
CA SER A 163 18.86 20.90 -17.53
C SER A 163 17.34 20.78 -17.46
N MET A 164 16.70 20.31 -18.54
CA MET A 164 15.25 20.09 -18.55
C MET A 164 14.81 19.09 -17.46
N ARG A 165 15.64 18.10 -17.18
CA ARG A 165 15.39 17.12 -16.10
C ARG A 165 15.31 17.80 -14.74
N ASP A 166 16.21 18.74 -14.45
CA ASP A 166 16.25 19.47 -13.17
C ASP A 166 15.06 20.42 -13.04
N ILE A 167 14.67 21.09 -14.13
CA ILE A 167 13.45 21.94 -14.17
C ILE A 167 12.21 21.11 -13.86
N LEU A 168 12.07 19.95 -14.49
CA LEU A 168 10.93 19.06 -14.26
C LEU A 168 10.93 18.51 -12.83
N GLY A 169 12.10 18.11 -12.30
CA GLY A 169 12.26 17.66 -10.92
C GLY A 169 11.88 18.73 -9.90
N TYR A 170 12.35 19.96 -10.09
CA TYR A 170 11.99 21.10 -9.23
C TYR A 170 10.49 21.40 -9.24
N ARG A 171 9.84 21.37 -10.41
CA ARG A 171 8.41 21.70 -10.54
C ARG A 171 7.50 20.66 -9.92
N LYS A 172 7.95 19.42 -9.78
CA LYS A 172 7.13 18.34 -9.26
C LYS A 172 6.57 18.61 -7.87
N GLN A 173 7.35 19.16 -6.95
CA GLN A 173 6.88 19.50 -5.61
C GLN A 173 5.66 20.45 -5.62
N PHE A 174 5.55 21.29 -6.64
CA PHE A 174 4.41 22.20 -6.80
C PHE A 174 3.20 21.48 -7.37
N TYR A 175 3.37 20.53 -8.30
CA TYR A 175 2.26 19.69 -8.77
C TYR A 175 1.69 18.84 -7.61
N GLU A 176 2.55 18.25 -6.80
CA GLU A 176 2.17 17.48 -5.61
C GLU A 176 1.39 18.32 -4.57
N LYS A 177 1.74 19.60 -4.45
CA LYS A 177 1.07 20.51 -3.52
C LYS A 177 -0.37 20.82 -3.90
N TRP A 178 -0.67 20.91 -5.21
CA TRP A 178 -1.93 21.46 -5.70
C TRP A 178 -2.93 20.41 -6.16
N LEU A 179 -2.52 19.18 -6.44
CA LEU A 179 -3.40 18.16 -6.98
C LEU A 179 -4.55 17.79 -6.02
N ASP A 180 -5.72 17.53 -6.60
CA ASP A 180 -6.84 16.86 -5.94
C ASP A 180 -6.94 15.40 -6.42
N VAL A 181 -6.62 15.15 -7.68
CA VAL A 181 -6.67 13.85 -8.32
C VAL A 181 -5.39 13.64 -9.13
N ARG A 182 -4.72 12.50 -8.96
CA ARG A 182 -3.58 12.07 -9.77
C ARG A 182 -4.03 11.07 -10.82
N VAL A 183 -3.59 11.27 -12.05
CA VAL A 183 -3.76 10.31 -13.15
C VAL A 183 -2.38 9.87 -13.61
N LEU A 184 -2.00 8.62 -13.28
CA LEU A 184 -0.75 8.02 -13.75
C LEU A 184 -0.86 7.70 -15.24
N CYS A 185 0.00 8.31 -16.05
CA CYS A 185 0.06 8.10 -17.49
C CYS A 185 1.20 7.13 -17.80
N GLY A 186 0.87 5.92 -18.24
CA GLY A 186 1.81 4.87 -18.59
C GLY A 186 2.55 5.15 -19.90
N ARG A 187 3.69 4.48 -20.11
CA ARG A 187 4.43 4.55 -21.37
C ARG A 187 3.62 3.97 -22.53
N GLY A 188 3.57 4.71 -23.62
CA GLY A 188 2.88 4.27 -24.84
C GLY A 188 1.35 4.39 -24.80
N GLU A 189 0.76 4.90 -23.73
CA GLU A 189 -0.67 5.17 -23.67
C GLU A 189 -1.07 6.26 -24.67
N THR A 190 -2.18 6.03 -25.33
CA THR A 190 -2.80 7.00 -26.24
C THR A 190 -3.45 8.14 -25.47
N ILE A 191 -3.69 9.25 -26.14
CA ILE A 191 -4.35 10.41 -25.55
C ILE A 191 -5.78 10.06 -25.13
N GLU A 192 -6.46 9.21 -25.90
CA GLU A 192 -7.80 8.71 -25.64
C GLU A 192 -7.86 7.87 -24.35
N GLU A 193 -6.88 7.00 -24.13
CA GLU A 193 -6.77 6.21 -22.91
C GLU A 193 -6.52 7.09 -21.68
N VAL A 194 -5.66 8.11 -21.81
CA VAL A 194 -5.43 9.09 -20.73
C VAL A 194 -6.70 9.90 -20.44
N ALA A 195 -7.42 10.34 -21.47
CA ALA A 195 -8.69 11.05 -21.28
C ALA A 195 -9.75 10.18 -20.59
N GLU A 196 -9.81 8.89 -20.93
CA GLU A 196 -10.69 7.93 -20.25
C GLU A 196 -10.32 7.76 -18.77
N LYS A 197 -9.02 7.69 -18.46
CA LYS A 197 -8.52 7.68 -17.08
C LYS A 197 -8.92 8.93 -16.31
N VAL A 198 -8.83 10.12 -16.93
CA VAL A 198 -9.27 11.37 -16.32
C VAL A 198 -10.75 11.34 -15.97
N LEU A 199 -11.60 10.88 -16.89
CA LEU A 199 -13.04 10.78 -16.65
C LEU A 199 -13.35 9.82 -15.48
N LYS A 200 -12.77 8.63 -15.50
CA LYS A 200 -12.93 7.65 -14.40
C LYS A 200 -12.40 8.17 -13.07
N ALA A 201 -11.29 8.91 -13.09
CA ALA A 201 -10.72 9.50 -11.90
C ALA A 201 -11.61 10.61 -11.31
N LEU A 202 -12.26 11.40 -12.17
CA LEU A 202 -13.25 12.39 -11.77
C LEU A 202 -14.52 11.74 -11.22
N GLU A 203 -15.04 10.69 -11.85
CA GLU A 203 -16.15 9.90 -11.32
C GLU A 203 -15.83 9.34 -9.93
N ARG A 204 -14.63 8.76 -9.77
CA ARG A 204 -14.15 8.27 -8.48
C ARG A 204 -14.04 9.38 -7.44
N TYR A 205 -13.56 10.55 -7.85
CA TYR A 205 -13.43 11.72 -6.97
C TYR A 205 -14.78 12.22 -6.46
N GLN A 206 -15.85 12.09 -7.26
CA GLN A 206 -17.21 12.48 -6.89
C GLN A 206 -17.95 11.46 -6.05
N LYS A 207 -17.77 10.17 -6.35
CA LYS A 207 -18.34 9.10 -5.54
C LYS A 207 -17.71 9.22 -4.14
N HIS A 208 -18.48 9.83 -3.24
CA HIS A 208 -18.07 9.95 -1.86
C HIS A 208 -17.72 8.56 -1.30
N ASP A 209 -16.46 8.36 -0.89
CA ASP A 209 -16.04 7.54 0.24
C ASP A 209 -15.80 6.04 0.08
N THR A 210 -15.96 5.39 -1.07
CA THR A 210 -15.80 3.92 -1.09
C THR A 210 -14.35 3.43 -1.20
N GLU A 211 -13.39 4.25 -1.62
CA GLU A 211 -12.07 3.80 -2.03
C GLU A 211 -10.91 4.67 -1.53
N THR A 212 -11.21 5.61 -0.64
CA THR A 212 -10.22 6.50 -0.04
C THR A 212 -9.65 5.93 1.25
N PHE A 213 -8.47 6.42 1.60
CA PHE A 213 -7.78 6.09 2.84
C PHE A 213 -7.74 7.29 3.77
N VAL A 214 -7.80 7.01 5.05
CA VAL A 214 -7.68 8.01 6.13
C VAL A 214 -6.58 7.61 7.11
N SER A 215 -6.03 8.60 7.81
CA SER A 215 -5.13 8.35 8.92
C SER A 215 -5.90 7.89 10.16
N THR A 216 -5.34 6.96 10.92
CA THR A 216 -5.86 6.52 12.22
C THR A 216 -5.90 7.61 13.27
N ARG A 217 -5.29 8.78 13.03
CA ARG A 217 -5.22 9.91 13.98
C ARG A 217 -6.07 11.11 13.58
N ARG A 218 -6.61 11.13 12.35
CA ARG A 218 -7.51 12.20 11.92
C ARG A 218 -8.94 11.97 12.38
N GLY A 219 -9.57 13.02 12.88
CA GLY A 219 -11.01 13.06 13.07
C GLY A 219 -11.75 13.19 11.72
N GLU A 220 -12.97 12.72 11.63
CA GLU A 220 -13.81 12.75 10.40
C GLU A 220 -13.91 14.14 9.75
N MET A 221 -13.87 15.22 10.54
CA MET A 221 -13.99 16.61 10.04
C MET A 221 -12.74 17.17 9.37
N GLU A 222 -11.55 16.59 9.58
CA GLU A 222 -10.29 17.07 8.97
C GLU A 222 -9.97 16.38 7.63
N SER A 223 -10.78 15.43 7.22
CA SER A 223 -10.64 14.65 5.97
C SER A 223 -10.91 15.46 4.69
N ALA A 224 -11.34 16.71 4.79
CA ALA A 224 -11.95 17.43 3.67
C ALA A 224 -10.97 17.98 2.62
N SER A 225 -9.64 18.00 2.84
CA SER A 225 -8.73 18.74 1.96
C SER A 225 -8.00 17.94 0.88
N LYS A 226 -7.69 16.66 1.11
CA LYS A 226 -7.05 15.81 0.08
C LYS A 226 -7.54 14.37 0.21
N LYS A 227 -8.11 13.82 -0.85
CA LYS A 227 -8.44 12.39 -0.94
C LYS A 227 -7.16 11.61 -1.18
N THR A 228 -6.90 10.60 -0.35
CA THR A 228 -5.73 9.72 -0.45
C THR A 228 -6.19 8.37 -0.98
N PHE A 229 -5.55 7.87 -2.03
CA PHE A 229 -5.88 6.62 -2.71
C PHE A 229 -4.83 5.55 -2.44
N PHE A 230 -5.08 4.32 -2.89
CA PHE A 230 -4.18 3.19 -2.67
C PHE A 230 -2.75 3.46 -3.18
N SER A 231 -2.61 4.03 -4.37
CA SER A 231 -1.30 4.38 -4.96
C SER A 231 -0.51 5.35 -4.08
N ASP A 232 -1.17 6.37 -3.50
CA ASP A 232 -0.51 7.30 -2.57
C ASP A 232 -0.05 6.57 -1.30
N VAL A 233 -0.93 5.74 -0.71
CA VAL A 233 -0.68 5.02 0.55
C VAL A 233 0.49 4.04 0.44
N VAL A 234 0.61 3.35 -0.69
CA VAL A 234 1.72 2.42 -0.95
C VAL A 234 3.06 3.15 -0.94
N VAL A 235 3.11 4.32 -1.59
CA VAL A 235 4.33 5.10 -1.78
C VAL A 235 4.70 5.90 -0.52
N GLU A 236 3.72 6.54 0.13
CA GLU A 236 3.94 7.32 1.35
C GLU A 236 4.26 6.41 2.55
N GLY A 237 3.55 5.29 2.69
CA GLY A 237 3.73 4.30 3.74
C GLY A 237 3.29 4.73 5.14
N LEU A 238 3.31 6.02 5.45
CA LEU A 238 2.92 6.63 6.74
C LEU A 238 2.21 7.95 6.47
N ALA A 239 1.15 8.23 7.21
CA ALA A 239 0.45 9.50 7.09
C ALA A 239 1.28 10.67 7.67
N THR A 240 1.07 11.88 7.14
CA THR A 240 1.83 13.08 7.52
C THR A 240 1.68 13.48 8.98
N ASP A 241 0.57 13.09 9.63
CA ASP A 241 0.32 13.28 11.07
C ASP A 241 0.96 12.18 11.94
N GLY A 242 1.70 11.25 11.32
CA GLY A 242 2.32 10.10 11.98
C GLY A 242 1.36 8.95 12.30
N GLY A 243 0.10 9.03 11.88
CA GLY A 243 -0.88 7.96 11.94
C GLY A 243 -0.70 6.93 10.82
N LEU A 244 -1.46 5.85 10.89
CA LEU A 244 -1.41 4.77 9.92
C LEU A 244 -2.60 4.85 8.95
N TYR A 245 -2.36 4.58 7.67
CA TYR A 245 -3.44 4.55 6.69
C TYR A 245 -4.35 3.33 6.87
N VAL A 246 -5.66 3.57 6.79
CA VAL A 246 -6.72 2.56 6.76
C VAL A 246 -7.77 2.95 5.70
N PRO A 247 -8.46 1.97 5.07
CA PRO A 247 -9.57 2.29 4.18
C PRO A 247 -10.67 3.04 4.92
N GLN A 248 -11.15 4.15 4.37
CA GLN A 248 -12.15 5.01 4.99
C GLN A 248 -13.44 4.26 5.32
N ASN A 249 -13.87 3.32 4.50
CA ASN A 249 -15.09 2.52 4.70
C ASN A 249 -14.81 1.07 5.13
N GLY A 250 -13.57 0.76 5.51
CA GLY A 250 -13.14 -0.60 5.84
C GLY A 250 -12.87 -1.44 4.60
N LEU A 251 -12.66 -2.74 4.81
CA LEU A 251 -12.47 -3.69 3.72
C LEU A 251 -13.82 -4.19 3.19
N PRO A 252 -13.95 -4.43 1.88
CA PRO A 252 -15.17 -4.95 1.28
C PRO A 252 -15.43 -6.37 1.78
N ALA A 253 -16.66 -6.63 2.24
CA ALA A 253 -17.09 -7.99 2.58
C ALA A 253 -17.47 -8.76 1.32
N LEU A 254 -17.13 -10.05 1.27
CA LEU A 254 -17.57 -10.96 0.24
C LEU A 254 -18.78 -11.78 0.74
N SER A 255 -19.68 -12.09 -0.18
CA SER A 255 -20.82 -12.97 0.10
C SER A 255 -20.36 -14.43 0.28
N ALA A 256 -21.18 -15.25 0.93
CA ALA A 256 -20.90 -16.68 1.11
C ALA A 256 -20.69 -17.40 -0.24
N GLN A 257 -21.42 -17.01 -1.29
CA GLN A 257 -21.27 -17.59 -2.63
C GLN A 257 -19.92 -17.24 -3.25
N GLU A 258 -19.43 -16.01 -3.06
CA GLU A 258 -18.11 -15.60 -3.54
C GLU A 258 -17.02 -16.38 -2.81
N TRP A 259 -17.11 -16.50 -1.49
CA TRP A 259 -16.20 -17.32 -0.71
C TRP A 259 -16.19 -18.79 -1.15
N GLN A 260 -17.36 -19.37 -1.42
CA GLN A 260 -17.45 -20.75 -1.86
C GLN A 260 -16.77 -20.98 -3.22
N ARG A 261 -16.89 -20.03 -4.14
CA ARG A 261 -16.18 -20.09 -5.43
C ARG A 261 -14.65 -20.05 -5.27
N LEU A 262 -14.15 -19.31 -4.28
CA LEU A 262 -12.73 -19.23 -4.01
C LEU A 262 -12.13 -20.54 -3.47
N ALA A 263 -12.93 -21.43 -2.91
CA ALA A 263 -12.44 -22.68 -2.33
C ALA A 263 -11.69 -23.56 -3.35
N GLU A 264 -12.17 -23.59 -4.60
CA GLU A 264 -11.57 -24.39 -5.68
C GLU A 264 -10.39 -23.69 -6.40
N MET A 265 -10.12 -22.44 -6.07
CA MET A 265 -9.05 -21.66 -6.71
C MET A 265 -7.71 -21.93 -6.03
N SER A 266 -6.63 -21.78 -6.82
CA SER A 266 -5.26 -21.75 -6.30
C SER A 266 -4.99 -20.51 -5.45
N TYR A 267 -3.92 -20.54 -4.64
CA TYR A 267 -3.54 -19.39 -3.82
C TYR A 267 -3.34 -18.08 -4.62
N PRO A 268 -2.62 -18.07 -5.79
CA PRO A 268 -2.52 -16.85 -6.59
C PRO A 268 -3.86 -16.33 -7.12
N GLU A 269 -4.78 -17.23 -7.50
CA GLU A 269 -6.11 -16.84 -7.96
C GLU A 269 -6.95 -16.23 -6.84
N ARG A 270 -6.94 -16.86 -5.64
CA ARG A 270 -7.56 -16.29 -4.43
C ARG A 270 -6.99 -14.91 -4.10
N ALA A 271 -5.66 -14.79 -4.14
CA ALA A 271 -4.96 -13.53 -3.90
C ALA A 271 -5.41 -12.46 -4.89
N LEU A 272 -5.51 -12.78 -6.18
CA LEU A 272 -5.96 -11.84 -7.20
C LEU A 272 -7.37 -11.34 -6.92
N VAL A 273 -8.33 -12.25 -6.70
CA VAL A 273 -9.73 -11.85 -6.44
C VAL A 273 -9.86 -10.98 -5.19
N LEU A 274 -9.18 -11.33 -4.10
CA LEU A 274 -9.23 -10.55 -2.86
C LEU A 274 -8.58 -9.17 -3.01
N LEU A 275 -7.46 -9.09 -3.74
CA LEU A 275 -6.76 -7.82 -3.97
C LEU A 275 -7.51 -6.92 -4.96
N GLU A 276 -8.15 -7.46 -6.00
CA GLU A 276 -9.00 -6.69 -6.92
C GLU A 276 -10.20 -6.03 -6.22
N ARG A 277 -10.66 -6.59 -5.10
CA ARG A 277 -11.70 -5.98 -4.26
C ARG A 277 -11.19 -4.79 -3.43
N CYS A 278 -9.88 -4.75 -3.17
CA CYS A 278 -9.25 -3.77 -2.28
C CYS A 278 -8.42 -2.72 -3.04
N ILE A 279 -8.08 -2.99 -4.30
CA ILE A 279 -7.24 -2.14 -5.14
C ILE A 279 -8.04 -1.72 -6.36
N HIS A 280 -8.26 -0.42 -6.49
CA HIS A 280 -9.03 0.10 -7.62
C HIS A 280 -8.23 0.00 -8.93
N PRO A 281 -8.88 -0.32 -10.10
CA PRO A 281 -8.20 -0.42 -11.39
C PRO A 281 -7.53 0.87 -11.88
N LEU A 282 -7.88 2.04 -11.34
CA LEU A 282 -7.17 3.30 -11.61
C LEU A 282 -5.83 3.41 -10.85
N ASP A 283 -5.69 2.69 -9.73
CA ASP A 283 -4.41 2.61 -9.02
C ASP A 283 -3.52 1.53 -9.64
N VAL A 284 -4.08 0.33 -9.85
CA VAL A 284 -3.40 -0.79 -10.52
C VAL A 284 -4.42 -1.52 -11.40
N PRO A 285 -4.31 -1.45 -12.74
CA PRO A 285 -5.19 -2.16 -13.65
C PRO A 285 -5.20 -3.68 -13.40
N ALA A 286 -6.35 -4.33 -13.60
CA ALA A 286 -6.53 -5.75 -13.28
C ALA A 286 -5.50 -6.66 -13.99
N GLY A 287 -5.12 -6.35 -15.24
CA GLY A 287 -4.11 -7.11 -15.98
C GLY A 287 -2.71 -7.02 -15.35
N ASP A 288 -2.34 -5.82 -14.89
CA ASP A 288 -1.05 -5.57 -14.23
C ASP A 288 -1.05 -6.21 -12.84
N LEU A 289 -2.13 -6.04 -12.07
CA LEU A 289 -2.28 -6.68 -10.76
C LEU A 289 -2.19 -8.20 -10.87
N ARG A 290 -2.84 -8.81 -11.87
CA ARG A 290 -2.73 -10.24 -12.17
C ARG A 290 -1.28 -10.65 -12.40
N THR A 291 -0.56 -9.91 -13.24
CA THR A 291 0.86 -10.18 -13.55
C THR A 291 1.71 -10.14 -12.28
N MET A 292 1.53 -9.10 -11.44
CA MET A 292 2.25 -8.94 -10.18
C MET A 292 1.95 -10.08 -9.19
N VAL A 293 0.69 -10.46 -9.03
CA VAL A 293 0.26 -11.51 -8.11
C VAL A 293 0.83 -12.87 -8.52
N PHE A 294 0.75 -13.22 -9.81
CA PHE A 294 1.30 -14.49 -10.29
C PHE A 294 2.83 -14.51 -10.28
N LYS A 295 3.50 -13.38 -10.50
CA LYS A 295 4.94 -13.26 -10.31
C LYS A 295 5.35 -13.39 -8.83
N ALA A 296 4.53 -12.85 -7.90
CA ALA A 296 4.81 -12.94 -6.47
C ALA A 296 4.61 -14.36 -5.92
N TYR A 297 3.54 -15.05 -6.30
CA TYR A 297 3.11 -16.31 -5.67
C TYR A 297 3.18 -17.54 -6.58
N GLY A 298 3.59 -17.39 -7.83
CA GLY A 298 3.64 -18.51 -8.79
C GLY A 298 4.82 -19.46 -8.56
N SER A 299 6.05 -18.95 -8.62
CA SER A 299 7.28 -19.76 -8.57
C SER A 299 8.25 -19.38 -7.46
N ASN A 300 7.94 -18.37 -6.67
CA ASN A 300 8.82 -17.86 -5.62
C ASN A 300 8.76 -18.66 -4.30
N PHE A 301 7.75 -19.53 -4.16
CA PHE A 301 7.51 -20.32 -2.96
C PHE A 301 7.88 -21.78 -3.22
N SER A 302 8.46 -22.46 -2.23
CA SER A 302 8.88 -23.87 -2.31
C SER A 302 7.70 -24.85 -2.33
N SER A 303 6.51 -24.42 -1.89
CA SER A 303 5.27 -25.18 -1.94
C SER A 303 4.35 -24.63 -3.02
N ALA A 304 3.77 -25.52 -3.85
CA ALA A 304 2.76 -25.14 -4.84
C ALA A 304 1.47 -24.59 -4.20
N ALA A 305 1.15 -25.00 -2.97
CA ALA A 305 0.04 -24.46 -2.20
C ALA A 305 0.34 -23.08 -1.57
N VAL A 306 1.58 -22.60 -1.68
CA VAL A 306 2.08 -21.33 -1.16
C VAL A 306 2.01 -21.22 0.38
N ALA A 307 0.84 -21.46 0.97
CA ALA A 307 0.58 -21.45 2.42
C ALA A 307 -0.19 -22.72 2.83
N PRO A 308 0.41 -23.91 2.71
CA PRO A 308 -0.29 -25.15 3.01
C PRO A 308 -0.71 -25.24 4.48
N VAL A 309 -1.84 -25.91 4.73
CA VAL A 309 -2.32 -26.23 6.06
C VAL A 309 -2.00 -27.69 6.37
N LYS A 310 -1.38 -27.95 7.53
CA LYS A 310 -1.03 -29.29 8.00
C LYS A 310 -1.81 -29.64 9.25
N HIS A 311 -2.37 -30.84 9.29
CA HIS A 311 -2.95 -31.38 10.52
C HIS A 311 -1.84 -31.64 11.53
N LEU A 312 -2.01 -31.18 12.75
CA LEU A 312 -1.04 -31.38 13.82
C LEU A 312 -1.52 -32.48 14.79
N LEU A 313 -2.57 -32.18 15.55
CA LEU A 313 -3.11 -33.09 16.55
C LEU A 313 -4.58 -32.73 16.85
N HIS A 314 -5.48 -33.73 16.96
CA HIS A 314 -6.91 -33.49 17.22
C HIS A 314 -7.53 -32.50 16.21
N ASN A 315 -8.03 -31.36 16.69
CA ASN A 315 -8.59 -30.30 15.88
C ASN A 315 -7.61 -29.13 15.62
N GLN A 316 -6.30 -29.36 15.81
CA GLN A 316 -5.25 -28.35 15.62
C GLN A 316 -4.58 -28.52 14.26
N TYR A 317 -4.41 -27.41 13.58
CA TYR A 317 -3.81 -27.33 12.26
C TYR A 317 -2.74 -26.25 12.24
N VAL A 318 -1.67 -26.46 11.51
CA VAL A 318 -0.59 -25.49 11.32
C VAL A 318 -0.65 -24.96 9.90
N GLN A 319 -0.77 -23.65 9.79
CA GLN A 319 -0.58 -22.93 8.54
C GLN A 319 0.89 -22.65 8.33
N GLU A 320 1.52 -23.28 7.35
CA GLU A 320 2.95 -23.10 7.07
C GLU A 320 3.19 -21.84 6.25
N LEU A 321 3.74 -20.80 6.88
CA LEU A 321 4.01 -19.50 6.26
C LEU A 321 5.49 -19.28 5.93
N PHE A 322 6.29 -20.32 5.86
CA PHE A 322 7.74 -20.27 5.68
C PHE A 322 8.22 -20.72 4.28
N HIS A 323 7.32 -21.01 3.36
CA HIS A 323 7.69 -21.49 2.03
C HIS A 323 8.23 -20.42 1.08
N GLY A 324 8.30 -19.16 1.52
CA GLY A 324 8.86 -18.07 0.73
C GLY A 324 10.39 -18.04 0.69
N PRO A 325 10.99 -17.16 -0.13
CA PRO A 325 12.43 -17.13 -0.41
C PRO A 325 13.34 -16.94 0.81
N THR A 326 12.84 -16.31 1.87
CA THR A 326 13.61 -16.05 3.10
C THR A 326 13.11 -16.90 4.29
N ALA A 327 12.27 -17.90 4.00
CA ALA A 327 11.67 -18.78 4.99
C ALA A 327 10.96 -18.04 6.12
N SER A 328 10.25 -16.95 5.80
CA SER A 328 9.51 -16.13 6.74
C SER A 328 8.15 -15.72 6.18
N PHE A 329 7.12 -15.65 7.04
CA PHE A 329 5.78 -15.16 6.64
C PHE A 329 5.81 -13.75 6.02
N LYS A 330 6.85 -12.98 6.25
CA LYS A 330 7.02 -11.64 5.69
C LYS A 330 7.18 -11.66 4.17
N ASP A 331 7.59 -12.80 3.60
CA ASP A 331 7.68 -13.00 2.16
C ASP A 331 6.33 -12.84 1.45
N PHE A 332 5.22 -13.22 2.08
CA PHE A 332 3.89 -13.08 1.50
C PHE A 332 3.58 -11.63 1.08
N ALA A 333 3.98 -10.68 1.90
CA ALA A 333 3.83 -9.27 1.55
C ALA A 333 5.01 -8.76 0.70
N LEU A 334 6.24 -9.18 1.01
CA LEU A 334 7.46 -8.62 0.42
C LEU A 334 7.85 -9.22 -0.93
N GLN A 335 7.14 -10.22 -1.44
CA GLN A 335 7.24 -10.62 -2.85
C GLN A 335 6.26 -9.83 -3.75
N LEU A 336 5.18 -9.26 -3.20
CA LEU A 336 4.18 -8.47 -3.94
C LEU A 336 4.41 -6.95 -3.80
N MET A 337 4.64 -6.46 -2.58
CA MET A 337 4.78 -5.03 -2.29
C MET A 337 5.81 -4.30 -3.18
N PRO A 338 7.01 -4.85 -3.48
CA PRO A 338 7.97 -4.16 -4.34
C PRO A 338 7.42 -3.86 -5.73
N GLN A 339 6.61 -4.77 -6.30
CA GLN A 339 6.00 -4.60 -7.60
C GLN A 339 4.89 -3.54 -7.57
N LEU A 340 4.02 -3.58 -6.55
CA LEU A 340 3.02 -2.55 -6.31
C LEU A 340 3.68 -1.18 -6.11
N PHE A 341 4.76 -1.14 -5.31
CA PHE A 341 5.50 0.08 -5.03
C PHE A 341 6.11 0.66 -6.32
N ALA A 342 6.81 -0.15 -7.11
CA ALA A 342 7.41 0.28 -8.36
C ALA A 342 6.37 0.80 -9.36
N TYR A 343 5.19 0.15 -9.42
CA TYR A 343 4.10 0.57 -10.29
C TYR A 343 3.49 1.91 -9.87
N CYS A 344 3.26 2.09 -8.56
CA CYS A 344 2.65 3.30 -8.00
C CYS A 344 3.64 4.48 -7.91
N LEU A 345 4.93 4.26 -8.20
CA LEU A 345 5.93 5.32 -8.14
C LEU A 345 5.61 6.46 -9.10
N PRO A 346 5.58 7.69 -8.61
CA PRO A 346 5.55 8.85 -9.47
C PRO A 346 6.75 8.85 -10.44
N PRO A 347 6.53 9.12 -11.74
CA PRO A 347 7.54 8.93 -12.77
C PRO A 347 8.84 9.75 -12.62
N MET A 348 8.77 10.83 -11.85
CA MET A 348 9.83 11.85 -11.77
C MET A 348 10.68 11.79 -10.50
N CYS A 349 10.44 10.84 -9.58
CA CYS A 349 11.19 10.75 -8.32
C CYS A 349 11.93 9.43 -8.18
N ASN A 350 13.09 9.53 -7.54
CA ASN A 350 13.75 8.38 -6.92
C ASN A 350 13.22 8.19 -5.50
N TYR A 351 13.23 6.96 -5.02
CA TYR A 351 12.82 6.66 -3.66
C TYR A 351 13.91 5.92 -2.90
N LEU A 352 14.15 6.34 -1.68
CA LEU A 352 15.03 5.64 -0.75
C LEU A 352 14.19 5.04 0.37
N ILE A 353 14.07 3.72 0.35
CA ILE A 353 13.32 2.97 1.35
C ILE A 353 14.23 2.69 2.54
N LEU A 354 13.85 3.21 3.71
CA LEU A 354 14.54 2.99 4.97
C LEU A 354 13.80 1.93 5.78
N VAL A 355 14.52 0.91 6.24
CA VAL A 355 13.96 -0.20 7.01
C VAL A 355 14.81 -0.44 8.25
N ALA A 356 14.18 -0.36 9.45
CA ALA A 356 14.76 -0.95 10.66
C ALA A 356 14.26 -2.39 10.80
N THR A 357 15.15 -3.30 11.14
CA THR A 357 14.80 -4.71 11.32
C THR A 357 15.46 -5.33 12.54
N SER A 358 14.76 -6.27 13.16
CA SER A 358 15.31 -7.21 14.14
C SER A 358 15.78 -8.54 13.48
N GLY A 359 15.87 -8.58 12.14
CA GLY A 359 16.34 -9.72 11.35
C GLY A 359 15.48 -10.04 10.14
N ASP A 360 14.35 -10.73 10.30
CA ASP A 360 13.54 -11.31 9.22
C ASP A 360 12.98 -10.30 8.21
N THR A 361 12.59 -9.10 8.68
CA THR A 361 12.08 -8.06 7.76
C THR A 361 13.16 -7.59 6.81
N GLY A 362 14.40 -7.47 7.30
CA GLY A 362 15.53 -7.03 6.48
C GLY A 362 15.83 -7.99 5.33
N SER A 363 15.95 -9.29 5.62
CA SER A 363 16.21 -10.31 4.59
C SER A 363 15.08 -10.38 3.56
N ALA A 364 13.83 -10.33 4.00
CA ALA A 364 12.67 -10.36 3.10
C ALA A 364 12.55 -9.10 2.23
N VAL A 365 12.85 -7.90 2.76
CA VAL A 365 12.90 -6.64 1.99
C VAL A 365 14.00 -6.68 0.94
N LEU A 366 15.22 -7.10 1.32
CA LEU A 366 16.33 -7.24 0.38
C LEU A 366 16.00 -8.24 -0.73
N SER A 367 15.40 -9.40 -0.38
CA SER A 367 14.98 -10.40 -1.37
C SER A 367 13.91 -9.88 -2.32
N GLY A 368 12.92 -9.13 -1.82
CA GLY A 368 11.80 -8.65 -2.62
C GLY A 368 12.17 -7.49 -3.54
N PHE A 369 12.73 -6.41 -2.97
CA PHE A 369 13.11 -5.22 -3.75
C PHE A 369 14.32 -5.47 -4.66
N GLY A 370 15.21 -6.37 -4.28
CA GLY A 370 16.35 -6.71 -5.10
C GLY A 370 16.03 -7.53 -6.34
N LYS A 371 14.84 -8.11 -6.43
CA LYS A 371 14.34 -8.80 -7.63
C LYS A 371 13.68 -7.87 -8.65
N LEU A 372 13.52 -6.59 -8.32
CA LEU A 372 13.08 -5.60 -9.30
C LEU A 372 14.15 -5.49 -10.38
N GLY A 373 13.77 -5.62 -11.66
CA GLY A 373 14.66 -5.49 -12.80
C GLY A 373 15.24 -4.07 -12.90
N ASP A 374 16.31 -3.91 -13.70
CA ASP A 374 17.02 -2.64 -13.84
C ASP A 374 16.12 -1.46 -14.22
N ALA A 375 15.08 -1.71 -15.02
CA ALA A 375 14.14 -0.68 -15.43
C ALA A 375 13.26 -0.18 -14.26
N ASP A 376 12.78 -1.09 -13.41
CA ASP A 376 11.90 -0.77 -12.29
C ASP A 376 12.68 -0.44 -11.02
N GLY A 377 13.83 -1.09 -10.82
CA GLY A 377 14.68 -0.95 -9.64
C GLY A 377 15.63 0.26 -9.68
N SER A 378 15.87 0.86 -10.84
CA SER A 378 16.85 1.96 -10.98
C SER A 378 16.46 3.23 -10.18
N ARG A 379 15.17 3.41 -9.88
CA ARG A 379 14.64 4.55 -9.11
C ARG A 379 14.36 4.23 -7.64
N ILE A 380 14.65 3.00 -7.18
CA ILE A 380 14.37 2.55 -5.82
C ILE A 380 15.67 2.11 -5.16
N GLY A 381 16.13 2.89 -4.19
CA GLY A 381 17.19 2.49 -3.29
C GLY A 381 16.63 1.91 -1.99
N VAL A 382 17.30 0.92 -1.40
CA VAL A 382 16.88 0.31 -0.14
C VAL A 382 18.07 0.27 0.84
N LEU A 383 17.84 0.82 2.04
CA LEU A 383 18.77 0.71 3.17
C LEU A 383 18.11 0.00 4.33
N VAL A 384 18.68 -1.14 4.70
CA VAL A 384 18.24 -1.94 5.83
C VAL A 384 19.20 -1.75 6.99
N PHE A 385 18.72 -1.22 8.11
CA PHE A 385 19.48 -1.04 9.34
C PHE A 385 19.11 -2.14 10.34
N PHE A 386 20.11 -2.84 10.84
CA PHE A 386 19.94 -3.89 11.83
C PHE A 386 20.94 -3.76 12.98
N PRO A 387 20.58 -4.14 14.23
CA PRO A 387 21.50 -4.16 15.34
C PRO A 387 22.54 -5.27 15.15
N GLU A 388 23.82 -4.91 15.15
CA GLU A 388 24.93 -5.83 14.81
C GLU A 388 24.99 -7.06 15.74
N GLY A 389 24.68 -6.87 17.03
CA GLY A 389 24.62 -7.94 18.03
C GLY A 389 23.20 -8.44 18.35
N GLY A 390 22.15 -7.93 17.67
CA GLY A 390 20.74 -8.20 17.99
C GLY A 390 19.99 -9.04 16.95
N VAL A 391 20.70 -9.68 16.02
CA VAL A 391 20.15 -10.59 15.01
C VAL A 391 20.88 -11.92 15.05
N SER A 392 20.22 -13.02 14.64
CA SER A 392 20.89 -14.31 14.54
C SER A 392 21.93 -14.32 13.41
N GLU A 393 22.94 -15.21 13.48
CA GLU A 393 23.95 -15.35 12.43
C GLU A 393 23.32 -15.66 11.07
N VAL A 394 22.26 -16.49 11.04
CA VAL A 394 21.53 -16.81 9.80
C VAL A 394 20.88 -15.56 9.21
N GLN A 395 20.20 -14.77 10.03
CA GLN A 395 19.57 -13.51 9.60
C GLN A 395 20.62 -12.51 9.10
N LYS A 396 21.76 -12.41 9.82
CA LYS A 396 22.86 -11.56 9.42
C LYS A 396 23.45 -12.00 8.06
N LEU A 397 23.68 -13.29 7.88
CA LEU A 397 24.16 -13.84 6.61
C LEU A 397 23.17 -13.61 5.47
N GLN A 398 21.87 -13.83 5.69
CA GLN A 398 20.83 -13.54 4.69
C GLN A 398 20.86 -12.08 4.23
N MET A 399 21.07 -11.12 5.14
CA MET A 399 21.15 -9.70 4.80
C MET A 399 22.46 -9.28 4.17
N THR A 400 23.60 -9.77 4.70
CA THR A 400 24.94 -9.34 4.26
C THR A 400 25.43 -10.04 3.01
N SER A 401 24.92 -11.23 2.69
CA SER A 401 25.22 -11.94 1.45
C SER A 401 24.49 -11.40 0.22
N TYR A 402 23.49 -10.54 0.41
CA TYR A 402 22.75 -9.93 -0.69
C TYR A 402 23.67 -9.03 -1.54
N ARG A 403 23.68 -9.23 -2.86
CA ARG A 403 24.58 -8.56 -3.82
C ARG A 403 23.86 -7.64 -4.83
N GLY A 404 22.59 -7.34 -4.63
CA GLY A 404 21.82 -6.47 -5.52
C GLY A 404 22.36 -5.04 -5.60
N GLY A 405 22.24 -4.40 -6.77
CA GLY A 405 22.76 -3.05 -7.03
C GLY A 405 22.05 -1.95 -6.23
N ASN A 406 20.75 -2.10 -6.02
CA ASN A 406 19.86 -1.08 -5.44
C ASN A 406 19.61 -1.22 -3.93
N ALA A 407 20.13 -2.25 -3.27
CA ALA A 407 19.84 -2.51 -1.87
C ALA A 407 21.12 -2.77 -1.05
N ARG A 408 21.14 -2.29 0.20
CA ARG A 408 22.26 -2.44 1.14
C ARG A 408 21.76 -2.72 2.54
N ALA A 409 22.51 -3.54 3.29
CA ALA A 409 22.32 -3.76 4.71
C ALA A 409 23.43 -3.07 5.51
N VAL A 410 23.06 -2.42 6.60
CA VAL A 410 23.95 -1.65 7.47
C VAL A 410 23.80 -2.15 8.90
N GLY A 411 24.87 -2.77 9.45
CA GLY A 411 24.95 -3.14 10.86
C GLY A 411 25.19 -1.92 11.73
N VAL A 412 24.37 -1.75 12.77
CA VAL A 412 24.44 -0.64 13.72
C VAL A 412 24.85 -1.18 15.09
N ARG A 413 25.88 -0.58 15.71
CA ARG A 413 26.33 -0.94 17.05
C ARG A 413 25.42 -0.35 18.12
N SER A 414 24.15 -0.79 18.13
CA SER A 414 23.12 -0.40 19.07
C SER A 414 21.97 -1.43 19.03
N ASP A 415 20.86 -1.12 19.67
CA ASP A 415 19.66 -1.95 19.68
C ASP A 415 18.67 -1.65 18.53
N PHE A 416 17.66 -2.50 18.38
CA PHE A 416 16.62 -2.31 17.36
C PHE A 416 15.81 -1.02 17.56
N ASP A 417 15.53 -0.64 18.79
CA ASP A 417 14.79 0.58 19.12
C ASP A 417 15.55 1.83 18.70
N PHE A 418 16.89 1.81 18.82
CA PHE A 418 17.73 2.89 18.30
C PHE A 418 17.63 2.99 16.77
N CYS A 419 17.73 1.87 16.05
CA CYS A 419 17.57 1.84 14.60
C CYS A 419 16.22 2.43 14.18
N GLN A 420 15.15 2.02 14.85
CA GLN A 420 13.78 2.48 14.55
C GLN A 420 13.57 3.97 14.86
N ARG A 421 14.06 4.45 16.00
CA ARG A 421 14.00 5.87 16.37
C ARG A 421 14.83 6.74 15.40
N SER A 422 15.99 6.25 14.98
CA SER A 422 16.86 6.97 14.04
C SER A 422 16.19 7.14 12.69
N ILE A 423 15.56 6.10 12.16
CA ILE A 423 14.78 6.18 10.91
C ILE A 423 13.63 7.19 11.05
N LYS A 424 12.86 7.12 12.13
CA LYS A 424 11.76 8.08 12.37
C LYS A 424 12.27 9.52 12.42
N ARG A 425 13.45 9.74 13.04
CA ARG A 425 14.08 11.05 13.06
C ARG A 425 14.49 11.52 11.67
N MET A 426 15.05 10.64 10.83
CA MET A 426 15.40 10.97 9.44
C MET A 426 14.18 11.43 8.63
N PHE A 427 13.02 10.79 8.81
CA PHE A 427 11.77 11.23 8.16
C PHE A 427 11.29 12.61 8.63
N GLY A 428 11.51 12.94 9.89
CA GLY A 428 11.10 14.23 10.48
C GLY A 428 12.09 15.38 10.27
N GLU A 429 13.29 15.11 9.72
CA GLU A 429 14.35 16.12 9.57
C GLU A 429 14.25 16.85 8.23
N CYS A 430 13.59 18.00 8.22
CA CYS A 430 13.34 18.80 7.01
C CYS A 430 14.62 19.16 6.23
N GLY A 431 15.76 19.36 6.92
CA GLY A 431 17.05 19.62 6.29
C GLY A 431 17.53 18.44 5.45
N LEU A 432 17.46 17.23 5.99
CA LEU A 432 17.85 15.99 5.28
C LEU A 432 16.90 15.68 4.12
N THR A 433 15.59 15.69 4.39
CA THR A 433 14.59 15.38 3.36
C THR A 433 14.61 16.39 2.22
N GLY A 434 14.76 17.69 2.54
CA GLY A 434 14.93 18.76 1.55
C GLY A 434 16.20 18.61 0.72
N HIS A 435 17.33 18.30 1.35
CA HIS A 435 18.59 18.04 0.64
C HIS A 435 18.49 16.87 -0.32
N LEU A 436 17.93 15.73 0.14
CA LEU A 436 17.72 14.56 -0.71
C LEU A 436 16.79 14.86 -1.90
N ALA A 437 15.75 15.64 -1.67
CA ALA A 437 14.81 16.01 -2.74
C ALA A 437 15.46 16.94 -3.77
N VAL A 438 16.23 17.94 -3.34
CA VAL A 438 16.84 18.94 -4.23
C VAL A 438 18.05 18.38 -4.97
N GLU A 439 18.99 17.76 -4.24
CA GLU A 439 20.27 17.32 -4.83
C GLU A 439 20.15 15.99 -5.59
N TYR A 440 19.28 15.09 -5.13
CA TYR A 440 19.19 13.74 -5.67
C TYR A 440 17.82 13.37 -6.27
N GLY A 441 16.85 14.29 -6.26
CA GLY A 441 15.47 14.00 -6.67
C GLY A 441 14.87 12.81 -5.92
N THR A 442 15.26 12.65 -4.64
CA THR A 442 14.99 11.44 -3.86
C THR A 442 14.07 11.72 -2.70
N VAL A 443 13.02 10.91 -2.57
CA VAL A 443 12.04 10.95 -1.48
C VAL A 443 12.24 9.74 -0.56
N LEU A 444 12.07 9.94 0.74
CA LEU A 444 12.12 8.83 1.71
C LEU A 444 10.79 8.09 1.76
N SER A 445 10.86 6.76 1.86
CA SER A 445 9.72 5.89 2.12
C SER A 445 10.11 4.73 3.04
N THR A 446 9.14 3.92 3.46
CA THR A 446 9.38 2.78 4.34
C THR A 446 8.63 1.53 3.89
N ALA A 447 9.31 0.38 4.00
CA ALA A 447 8.74 -0.95 3.81
C ALA A 447 8.51 -1.69 5.15
N ASN A 448 8.41 -0.99 6.27
CA ASN A 448 8.07 -1.57 7.55
C ASN A 448 6.60 -2.03 7.60
N SER A 449 6.22 -2.80 8.63
CA SER A 449 4.87 -3.38 8.79
C SER A 449 3.74 -2.35 8.91
N ILE A 450 4.08 -1.06 9.07
CA ILE A 450 3.14 0.06 9.09
C ILE A 450 2.60 0.41 7.69
N ASN A 451 3.33 0.09 6.61
CA ASN A 451 2.84 0.30 5.25
C ASN A 451 1.66 -0.61 4.94
N TRP A 452 0.60 -0.04 4.36
CA TRP A 452 -0.63 -0.78 4.01
C TRP A 452 -0.38 -1.93 3.03
N ALA A 453 0.52 -1.74 2.07
CA ALA A 453 0.91 -2.79 1.11
C ALA A 453 1.64 -3.99 1.77
N ARG A 454 2.08 -3.85 3.03
CA ARG A 454 2.58 -4.94 3.86
C ARG A 454 1.47 -5.68 4.59
N LEU A 455 0.40 -4.99 4.95
CA LEU A 455 -0.71 -5.56 5.73
C LEU A 455 -1.72 -6.29 4.83
N LEU A 456 -2.13 -5.66 3.75
CA LEU A 456 -3.20 -6.19 2.87
C LEU A 456 -2.92 -7.60 2.33
N PRO A 457 -1.72 -7.95 1.82
CA PRO A 457 -1.46 -9.30 1.33
C PRO A 457 -1.55 -10.39 2.40
N GLN A 458 -1.44 -10.04 3.68
CA GLN A 458 -1.55 -11.00 4.77
C GLN A 458 -2.99 -11.49 5.01
N VAL A 459 -4.00 -10.74 4.57
CA VAL A 459 -5.39 -11.17 4.61
C VAL A 459 -5.61 -12.45 3.80
N VAL A 460 -4.85 -12.58 2.70
CA VAL A 460 -5.00 -13.69 1.74
C VAL A 460 -4.69 -15.04 2.38
N PHE A 461 -3.59 -15.17 3.12
CA PHE A 461 -3.25 -16.47 3.69
C PHE A 461 -4.22 -16.92 4.79
N HIS A 462 -4.77 -16.03 5.60
CA HIS A 462 -5.82 -16.39 6.56
C HIS A 462 -7.10 -16.86 5.86
N SER A 463 -7.50 -16.16 4.81
CA SER A 463 -8.64 -16.53 3.98
C SER A 463 -8.40 -17.88 3.28
N SER A 464 -7.21 -18.07 2.72
CA SER A 464 -6.84 -19.29 2.01
C SER A 464 -6.84 -20.52 2.90
N SER A 465 -6.33 -20.39 4.15
CA SER A 465 -6.34 -21.51 5.09
C SER A 465 -7.73 -21.98 5.48
N TYR A 466 -8.65 -21.02 5.70
CA TYR A 466 -10.05 -21.36 5.95
C TYR A 466 -10.65 -22.13 4.76
N LEU A 467 -10.40 -21.64 3.54
CA LEU A 467 -10.91 -22.26 2.32
C LEU A 467 -10.32 -23.67 2.08
N ASP A 468 -9.04 -23.85 2.40
CA ASP A 468 -8.40 -25.18 2.30
C ASP A 468 -9.02 -26.17 3.29
N LEU A 469 -9.24 -25.79 4.55
CA LEU A 469 -9.93 -26.62 5.53
C LEU A 469 -11.35 -27.00 5.10
N ALA A 470 -12.09 -26.05 4.52
CA ALA A 470 -13.45 -26.29 4.02
C ALA A 470 -13.45 -27.18 2.76
N ARG A 471 -12.54 -26.93 1.81
CA ARG A 471 -12.38 -27.74 0.59
C ARG A 471 -12.00 -29.18 0.92
N ASP A 472 -11.07 -29.36 1.84
CA ASP A 472 -10.55 -30.68 2.23
C ASP A 472 -11.51 -31.44 3.18
N GLY A 473 -12.70 -30.87 3.46
CA GLY A 473 -13.75 -31.50 4.27
C GLY A 473 -13.43 -31.59 5.76
N VAL A 474 -12.45 -30.81 6.24
CA VAL A 474 -12.08 -30.74 7.66
C VAL A 474 -13.15 -30.04 8.46
N ILE A 475 -13.74 -29.01 7.87
CA ILE A 475 -14.85 -28.24 8.43
C ILE A 475 -15.96 -28.09 7.39
N GLY A 476 -17.19 -27.89 7.83
CA GLY A 476 -18.29 -27.46 6.97
C GLY A 476 -18.10 -26.01 6.50
N PHE A 477 -18.46 -25.71 5.25
CA PHE A 477 -18.41 -24.33 4.76
C PHE A 477 -19.34 -23.44 5.59
N GLY A 478 -18.82 -22.36 6.17
CA GLY A 478 -19.51 -21.50 7.12
C GLY A 478 -19.28 -21.88 8.60
N GLU A 479 -18.70 -23.03 8.87
CA GLU A 479 -18.30 -23.42 10.22
C GLU A 479 -17.13 -22.55 10.70
N PRO A 480 -17.20 -21.98 11.92
CA PRO A 480 -16.19 -21.03 12.37
C PRO A 480 -14.91 -21.71 12.85
N VAL A 481 -13.77 -21.06 12.58
CA VAL A 481 -12.45 -21.44 13.08
C VAL A 481 -11.90 -20.42 14.06
N ASP A 482 -11.01 -20.85 14.95
CA ASP A 482 -10.17 -19.94 15.72
C ASP A 482 -8.78 -19.86 15.10
N VAL A 483 -8.18 -18.68 15.14
CA VAL A 483 -6.84 -18.45 14.58
C VAL A 483 -5.91 -17.98 15.69
N CYS A 484 -4.88 -18.76 16.03
CA CYS A 484 -3.87 -18.40 17.00
C CYS A 484 -2.61 -17.89 16.29
N VAL A 485 -2.22 -16.65 16.61
CA VAL A 485 -1.16 -15.92 15.92
C VAL A 485 -0.06 -15.54 16.89
N PRO A 486 1.20 -15.99 16.67
CA PRO A 486 2.35 -15.41 17.35
C PRO A 486 2.43 -13.91 17.06
N THR A 487 2.32 -13.08 18.11
CA THR A 487 1.99 -11.66 17.95
C THR A 487 3.09 -10.74 18.46
N GLY A 488 3.77 -10.03 17.54
CA GLY A 488 4.69 -8.92 17.85
C GLY A 488 4.09 -7.57 17.44
N ASN A 489 4.36 -7.10 16.23
CA ASN A 489 3.86 -5.83 15.68
C ASN A 489 2.36 -5.80 15.33
N PHE A 490 1.60 -6.80 15.71
CA PHE A 490 0.17 -6.96 15.50
C PHE A 490 -0.29 -7.04 14.02
N GLY A 491 0.60 -6.97 13.05
CA GLY A 491 0.23 -6.98 11.63
C GLY A 491 -0.48 -8.27 11.20
N ASN A 492 0.08 -9.42 11.55
CA ASN A 492 -0.50 -10.74 11.25
C ASN A 492 -1.85 -10.94 11.98
N ALA A 493 -1.94 -10.65 13.28
CA ALA A 493 -3.20 -10.75 14.02
C ALA A 493 -4.28 -9.81 13.46
N LEU A 494 -3.91 -8.58 13.09
CA LEU A 494 -4.83 -7.62 12.45
C LEU A 494 -5.31 -8.11 11.08
N SER A 495 -4.45 -8.76 10.30
CA SER A 495 -4.87 -9.32 9.00
C SER A 495 -5.87 -10.47 9.15
N ALA A 496 -5.80 -11.26 10.24
CA ALA A 496 -6.83 -12.24 10.58
C ALA A 496 -8.17 -11.55 10.97
N VAL A 497 -8.11 -10.45 11.73
CA VAL A 497 -9.30 -9.63 12.03
C VAL A 497 -9.89 -9.04 10.75
N TYR A 498 -9.06 -8.61 9.81
CA TYR A 498 -9.54 -8.12 8.51
C TYR A 498 -10.15 -9.23 7.66
N ALA A 499 -9.56 -10.43 7.61
CA ALA A 499 -10.16 -11.58 6.95
C ALA A 499 -11.57 -11.89 7.52
N LYS A 500 -11.71 -11.87 8.84
CA LYS A 500 -13.01 -12.00 9.51
C LYS A 500 -14.00 -10.91 9.07
N LYS A 501 -13.57 -9.63 9.02
CA LYS A 501 -14.41 -8.51 8.57
C LYS A 501 -14.79 -8.61 7.08
N MET A 502 -13.98 -9.26 6.26
CA MET A 502 -14.29 -9.56 4.87
C MET A 502 -15.25 -10.75 4.69
N GLY A 503 -15.61 -11.43 5.77
CA GLY A 503 -16.61 -12.50 5.78
C GLY A 503 -16.06 -13.92 5.97
N VAL A 504 -14.74 -14.07 6.22
CA VAL A 504 -14.19 -15.38 6.61
C VAL A 504 -14.72 -15.74 8.00
N PRO A 505 -15.29 -16.94 8.19
CA PRO A 505 -15.84 -17.38 9.47
C PRO A 505 -14.75 -17.64 10.51
N ILE A 506 -14.12 -16.56 11.00
CA ILE A 506 -13.17 -16.61 12.13
C ILE A 506 -13.93 -16.22 13.39
N ARG A 507 -14.01 -17.14 14.36
CA ARG A 507 -14.69 -16.89 15.63
C ARG A 507 -13.87 -15.96 16.50
N LYS A 508 -12.63 -16.33 16.82
CA LYS A 508 -11.68 -15.56 17.62
C LYS A 508 -10.29 -15.55 16.99
N VAL A 509 -9.62 -14.42 17.13
CA VAL A 509 -8.18 -14.31 16.89
C VAL A 509 -7.48 -14.33 18.25
N ILE A 510 -6.57 -15.27 18.45
CA ILE A 510 -5.83 -15.47 19.69
C ILE A 510 -4.42 -14.92 19.50
N CYS A 511 -4.09 -13.85 20.23
CA CYS A 511 -2.77 -13.21 20.19
C CYS A 511 -1.84 -13.91 21.20
N ALA A 512 -0.82 -14.58 20.68
CA ALA A 512 0.15 -15.31 21.51
C ALA A 512 1.45 -14.49 21.64
N SER A 513 1.79 -14.10 22.86
CA SER A 513 3.02 -13.40 23.20
C SER A 513 4.04 -14.35 23.85
N ASN A 514 5.33 -14.07 23.70
CA ASN A 514 6.36 -14.62 24.56
C ASN A 514 6.46 -13.81 25.86
N HIS A 515 7.57 -13.90 26.58
CA HIS A 515 7.74 -13.13 27.82
C HIS A 515 7.71 -11.59 27.63
N ASN A 516 7.86 -11.08 26.40
CA ASN A 516 7.56 -9.68 26.04
C ASN A 516 6.04 -9.47 25.86
N ARG A 517 5.27 -9.68 26.92
CA ARG A 517 3.81 -9.89 26.91
C ARG A 517 2.96 -8.62 26.96
N VAL A 518 3.50 -7.46 26.58
CA VAL A 518 2.78 -6.18 26.69
C VAL A 518 1.43 -6.21 25.96
N VAL A 519 1.37 -6.82 24.77
CA VAL A 519 0.13 -6.96 23.99
C VAL A 519 -0.87 -7.87 24.71
N ALA A 520 -0.41 -8.98 25.27
CA ALA A 520 -1.28 -9.90 26.02
C ALA A 520 -1.84 -9.24 27.28
N ASP A 521 -0.99 -8.55 28.04
CA ASP A 521 -1.40 -7.80 29.24
C ASP A 521 -2.44 -6.73 28.86
N PHE A 522 -2.20 -5.97 27.79
CA PHE A 522 -3.14 -4.94 27.31
C PHE A 522 -4.52 -5.52 26.92
N ILE A 523 -4.56 -6.58 26.15
CA ILE A 523 -5.84 -7.20 25.73
C ILE A 523 -6.62 -7.72 26.95
N ASN A 524 -5.92 -8.22 27.97
CA ASN A 524 -6.55 -8.75 29.17
C ASN A 524 -6.99 -7.67 30.18
N THR A 525 -6.23 -6.57 30.29
CA THR A 525 -6.43 -5.56 31.35
C THR A 525 -6.92 -4.20 30.85
N GLY A 526 -6.69 -3.88 29.58
CA GLY A 526 -6.90 -2.54 29.00
C GLY A 526 -5.76 -1.57 29.27
N GLU A 527 -4.67 -2.01 29.89
CA GLU A 527 -3.51 -1.18 30.21
C GLU A 527 -2.32 -1.55 29.30
N TYR A 528 -1.85 -0.59 28.50
CA TYR A 528 -0.63 -0.71 27.72
C TYR A 528 0.51 -0.02 28.45
N ASP A 529 1.33 -0.81 29.16
CA ASP A 529 2.35 -0.29 30.07
C ASP A 529 3.75 -0.74 29.65
N LEU A 530 4.60 0.24 29.30
CA LEU A 530 6.01 0.07 28.94
C LEU A 530 6.98 0.54 30.04
N ARG A 531 6.46 1.02 31.17
CA ARG A 531 7.28 1.57 32.26
C ARG A 531 8.03 0.43 32.96
N GLY A 532 9.35 0.59 33.10
CA GLY A 532 10.20 -0.41 33.74
C GLY A 532 10.31 -1.75 33.01
N ARG A 533 9.79 -1.87 31.78
CA ARG A 533 9.88 -3.12 31.00
C ARG A 533 11.05 -3.04 30.01
N PRO A 534 12.15 -3.79 30.24
CA PRO A 534 13.18 -3.97 29.21
C PRO A 534 12.69 -4.94 28.13
N LEU A 535 13.23 -4.81 26.95
CA LEU A 535 13.09 -5.84 25.91
C LEU A 535 13.93 -7.06 26.32
N LEU A 536 13.31 -8.22 26.39
CA LEU A 536 13.96 -9.47 26.77
C LEU A 536 14.19 -10.31 25.49
N PRO A 537 15.44 -10.62 25.13
CA PRO A 537 15.73 -11.52 24.03
C PRO A 537 15.13 -12.91 24.26
N SER A 538 14.50 -13.48 23.24
CA SER A 538 13.87 -14.80 23.32
C SER A 538 14.29 -15.71 22.17
N ARG A 539 13.84 -16.97 22.22
CA ARG A 539 13.99 -17.92 21.11
C ARG A 539 13.00 -17.66 19.98
N SER A 540 12.02 -16.78 20.18
CA SER A 540 11.03 -16.34 19.20
C SER A 540 11.21 -14.85 18.84
N PRO A 541 12.37 -14.45 18.26
CA PRO A 541 12.78 -13.05 18.17
C PRO A 541 11.87 -12.17 17.29
N ALA A 542 11.10 -12.74 16.37
CA ALA A 542 10.18 -11.97 15.53
C ALA A 542 9.00 -11.35 16.31
N ILE A 543 8.75 -11.83 17.53
CA ILE A 543 7.74 -11.30 18.44
C ILE A 543 8.34 -10.65 19.71
N ASP A 544 9.66 -10.41 19.75
CA ASP A 544 10.32 -9.60 20.77
C ASP A 544 10.01 -8.12 20.53
N ILE A 545 8.81 -7.70 20.90
CA ILE A 545 8.28 -6.37 20.65
C ILE A 545 7.63 -5.81 21.93
N LEU A 546 7.99 -4.59 22.29
CA LEU A 546 7.33 -3.85 23.35
C LEU A 546 6.30 -2.85 22.80
N LYS A 547 6.64 -2.09 21.76
CA LYS A 547 5.72 -1.14 21.10
C LYS A 547 5.17 -1.74 19.81
N SER A 548 3.96 -2.28 19.89
CA SER A 548 3.27 -2.94 18.77
C SER A 548 2.62 -1.92 17.84
N SER A 549 3.18 -1.74 16.64
CA SER A 549 2.82 -0.64 15.75
C SER A 549 1.42 -0.76 15.15
N ASN A 550 0.98 -1.95 14.70
CA ASN A 550 -0.34 -2.11 14.08
C ASN A 550 -1.49 -2.20 15.08
N LEU A 551 -1.21 -2.22 16.39
CA LEU A 551 -2.22 -2.07 17.41
C LEU A 551 -3.00 -0.76 17.25
N GLU A 552 -2.36 0.28 16.71
CA GLU A 552 -2.98 1.57 16.39
C GLU A 552 -4.17 1.39 15.44
N ARG A 553 -4.00 0.63 14.34
CA ARG A 553 -5.10 0.32 13.41
C ARG A 553 -6.22 -0.48 14.07
N PHE A 554 -5.85 -1.44 14.92
CA PHE A 554 -6.84 -2.23 15.63
C PHE A 554 -7.66 -1.39 16.59
N LEU A 555 -7.01 -0.51 17.38
CA LEU A 555 -7.70 0.42 18.28
C LEU A 555 -8.62 1.39 17.54
N TYR A 556 -8.18 1.89 16.38
CA TYR A 556 -9.03 2.73 15.52
C TYR A 556 -10.31 2.01 15.11
N HIS A 557 -10.23 0.73 14.74
CA HIS A 557 -11.43 -0.06 14.41
C HIS A 557 -12.27 -0.41 15.63
N ALA A 558 -11.66 -0.77 16.74
CA ALA A 558 -12.35 -1.15 17.99
C ALA A 558 -13.05 0.03 18.66
N SER A 559 -12.57 1.26 18.43
CA SER A 559 -13.16 2.52 18.93
C SER A 559 -14.16 3.14 17.96
N GLU A 560 -14.72 2.38 17.02
CA GLU A 560 -15.65 2.90 16.00
C GLU A 560 -15.08 4.08 15.21
N ARG A 561 -13.75 4.01 14.95
CA ARG A 561 -12.97 4.98 14.18
C ARG A 561 -12.76 6.34 14.84
N ASP A 562 -12.72 6.38 16.17
CA ASP A 562 -12.36 7.58 16.92
C ASP A 562 -10.85 7.89 16.80
N GLY A 563 -10.47 8.60 15.74
CA GLY A 563 -9.08 8.99 15.48
C GLY A 563 -8.51 9.91 16.56
N ARG A 564 -9.33 10.78 17.17
CA ARG A 564 -8.88 11.66 18.26
C ARG A 564 -8.56 10.86 19.54
N LEU A 565 -9.31 9.82 19.82
CA LEU A 565 -8.99 8.92 20.92
C LEU A 565 -7.67 8.21 20.66
N VAL A 566 -7.49 7.63 19.45
CA VAL A 566 -6.27 6.92 19.07
C VAL A 566 -5.06 7.84 19.16
N GLU A 567 -5.14 9.06 18.62
CA GLU A 567 -4.08 10.07 18.72
C GLU A 567 -3.69 10.32 20.19
N ARG A 568 -4.67 10.58 21.08
CA ARG A 568 -4.42 10.81 22.50
C ARG A 568 -3.75 9.62 23.19
N LEU A 569 -4.18 8.38 22.86
CA LEU A 569 -3.60 7.16 23.45
C LEU A 569 -2.14 7.02 23.04
N PHE A 570 -1.81 7.19 21.76
CA PHE A 570 -0.43 7.06 21.27
C PHE A 570 0.45 8.23 21.71
N ALA A 571 -0.06 9.44 21.79
CA ALA A 571 0.66 10.58 22.38
C ALA A 571 1.01 10.33 23.86
N ARG A 572 0.09 9.74 24.65
CA ARG A 572 0.37 9.32 26.03
C ARG A 572 1.42 8.20 26.08
N LEU A 573 1.34 7.23 25.18
CA LEU A 573 2.34 6.16 25.11
C LEU A 573 3.75 6.72 24.83
N ASP A 574 3.86 7.68 23.93
CA ASP A 574 5.14 8.30 23.60
C ASP A 574 5.69 9.17 24.74
N ALA A 575 4.83 9.93 25.43
CA ALA A 575 5.23 10.84 26.51
C ALA A 575 5.39 10.14 27.87
N GLN A 576 4.48 9.24 28.21
CA GLN A 576 4.36 8.64 29.54
C GLN A 576 4.72 7.14 29.57
N ARG A 577 4.97 6.53 28.41
CA ARG A 577 5.19 5.09 28.22
C ARG A 577 4.03 4.22 28.73
N HIS A 578 2.82 4.77 28.80
CA HIS A 578 1.64 4.10 29.31
C HIS A 578 0.36 4.76 28.78
N PHE A 579 -0.66 3.95 28.52
CA PHE A 579 -2.05 4.37 28.41
C PHE A 579 -3.00 3.28 28.91
N SER A 580 -4.23 3.68 29.22
CA SER A 580 -5.34 2.76 29.50
C SER A 580 -6.55 3.10 28.62
N VAL A 581 -7.35 2.09 28.30
CA VAL A 581 -8.58 2.26 27.52
C VAL A 581 -9.82 2.17 28.42
N PRO A 582 -10.92 2.86 28.08
CA PRO A 582 -12.18 2.74 28.82
C PRO A 582 -12.74 1.31 28.75
N GLN A 583 -13.48 0.88 29.79
CA GLN A 583 -14.07 -0.46 29.87
C GLN A 583 -14.98 -0.84 28.67
N PRO A 584 -15.79 0.06 28.09
CA PRO A 584 -16.53 -0.27 26.89
C PRO A 584 -15.64 -0.66 25.71
N LEU A 585 -14.54 0.09 25.49
CA LEU A 585 -13.56 -0.22 24.43
C LEU A 585 -12.81 -1.54 24.72
N LEU A 586 -12.45 -1.79 25.98
CA LEU A 586 -11.84 -3.08 26.36
C LEU A 586 -12.75 -4.26 26.02
N ARG A 587 -14.06 -4.14 26.31
CA ARG A 587 -15.03 -5.17 25.95
C ARG A 587 -15.12 -5.38 24.43
N SER A 588 -15.13 -4.31 23.64
CA SER A 588 -15.11 -4.39 22.18
C SER A 588 -13.85 -5.10 21.67
N ILE A 589 -12.68 -4.79 22.22
CA ILE A 589 -11.41 -5.48 21.93
C ILE A 589 -11.54 -6.98 22.22
N GLN A 590 -12.02 -7.36 23.39
CA GLN A 590 -12.13 -8.75 23.85
C GLN A 590 -13.22 -9.56 23.11
N GLN A 591 -14.17 -8.87 22.45
CA GLN A 591 -15.11 -9.53 21.55
C GLN A 591 -14.42 -10.05 20.27
N GLU A 592 -13.41 -9.36 19.79
CA GLU A 592 -12.69 -9.71 18.55
C GLU A 592 -11.48 -10.60 18.82
N VAL A 593 -10.69 -10.29 19.85
CA VAL A 593 -9.40 -10.93 20.13
C VAL A 593 -9.31 -11.45 21.55
N LEU A 594 -8.59 -12.55 21.72
CA LEU A 594 -8.14 -13.08 23.01
C LEU A 594 -6.62 -13.04 23.06
N ALA A 595 -6.02 -13.14 24.24
CA ALA A 595 -4.57 -13.15 24.35
C ALA A 595 -4.07 -14.02 25.51
N GLY A 596 -2.87 -14.53 25.31
CA GLY A 596 -2.09 -15.24 26.32
C GLY A 596 -0.60 -15.05 26.07
N TRP A 597 0.20 -15.62 26.95
CA TRP A 597 1.65 -15.60 26.84
C TRP A 597 2.26 -16.94 27.25
N CYS A 598 3.48 -17.17 26.80
CA CYS A 598 4.23 -18.41 26.99
C CYS A 598 5.62 -18.09 27.53
N SER A 599 6.11 -18.88 28.51
CA SER A 599 7.50 -18.81 28.95
C SER A 599 8.45 -19.50 27.97
N GLU A 600 9.76 -19.29 28.10
CA GLU A 600 10.76 -19.99 27.29
C GLU A 600 10.77 -21.50 27.58
N GLU A 601 10.56 -21.88 28.85
CA GLU A 601 10.48 -23.27 29.30
C GLU A 601 9.26 -23.97 28.68
N ASP A 602 8.09 -23.34 28.70
CA ASP A 602 6.87 -23.90 28.11
C ASP A 602 6.99 -24.00 26.58
N CYS A 603 7.65 -23.02 25.96
CA CYS A 603 7.94 -23.04 24.52
C CYS A 603 8.79 -24.26 24.12
N LEU A 604 9.88 -24.51 24.86
CA LEU A 604 10.74 -25.69 24.61
C LEU A 604 10.03 -27.00 24.87
N ALA A 605 9.27 -27.07 25.97
CA ALA A 605 8.47 -28.25 26.31
C ALA A 605 7.42 -28.56 25.21
N ALA A 606 6.79 -27.51 24.63
CA ALA A 606 5.85 -27.69 23.53
C ALA A 606 6.52 -28.21 22.25
N LEU A 607 7.71 -27.71 21.90
CA LEU A 607 8.50 -28.21 20.76
C LEU A 607 8.76 -29.72 20.90
N GLN A 608 9.28 -30.12 22.05
CA GLN A 608 9.56 -31.52 22.33
C GLN A 608 8.31 -32.39 22.29
N LYS A 609 7.26 -31.98 23.02
CA LYS A 609 6.00 -32.72 23.10
C LYS A 609 5.34 -32.92 21.74
N VAL A 610 5.25 -31.86 20.93
CA VAL A 610 4.64 -31.94 19.60
C VAL A 610 5.45 -32.86 18.70
N HIS A 611 6.78 -32.74 18.71
CA HIS A 611 7.64 -33.62 17.92
C HIS A 611 7.50 -35.09 18.34
N GLU A 612 7.50 -35.41 19.64
CA GLU A 612 7.30 -36.76 20.14
C GLU A 612 5.93 -37.36 19.74
N GLN A 613 4.88 -36.54 19.75
CA GLN A 613 3.51 -37.02 19.48
C GLN A 613 3.18 -37.11 17.99
N THR A 614 3.78 -36.27 17.14
CA THR A 614 3.35 -36.12 15.74
C THR A 614 4.48 -36.29 14.72
N GLY A 615 5.74 -36.24 15.16
CA GLY A 615 6.90 -36.14 14.28
C GLY A 615 7.08 -34.76 13.61
N TYR A 616 6.14 -33.82 13.83
CA TYR A 616 6.19 -32.48 13.26
C TYR A 616 7.12 -31.57 14.08
N VAL A 617 8.00 -30.85 13.40
CA VAL A 617 8.91 -29.88 14.06
C VAL A 617 8.32 -28.48 13.95
N LEU A 618 7.81 -27.97 15.07
CA LEU A 618 7.36 -26.57 15.14
C LEU A 618 8.55 -25.60 15.12
N ASP A 619 8.38 -24.41 14.55
CA ASP A 619 9.27 -23.29 14.88
C ASP A 619 8.92 -22.72 16.27
N THR A 620 9.86 -21.98 16.85
CA THR A 620 9.71 -21.43 18.20
C THR A 620 8.54 -20.46 18.35
N HIS A 621 8.19 -19.71 17.31
CA HIS A 621 7.03 -18.81 17.34
C HIS A 621 5.73 -19.61 17.31
N THR A 622 5.65 -20.65 16.49
CA THR A 622 4.49 -21.54 16.46
C THR A 622 4.33 -22.30 17.76
N ALA A 623 5.43 -22.68 18.43
CA ALA A 623 5.39 -23.28 19.75
C ALA A 623 4.75 -22.34 20.78
N VAL A 624 5.09 -21.04 20.77
CA VAL A 624 4.41 -20.03 21.62
C VAL A 624 2.90 -20.01 21.34
N ALA A 625 2.48 -20.03 20.07
CA ALA A 625 1.07 -20.09 19.74
C ALA A 625 0.41 -21.40 20.22
N ASN A 626 1.07 -22.53 20.09
CA ASN A 626 0.57 -23.82 20.53
C ASN A 626 0.33 -23.87 22.04
N VAL A 627 1.27 -23.34 22.84
CA VAL A 627 1.11 -23.24 24.30
C VAL A 627 -0.08 -22.35 24.68
N VAL A 628 -0.18 -21.17 24.07
CA VAL A 628 -1.24 -20.19 24.39
C VAL A 628 -2.61 -20.70 23.98
N ALA A 629 -2.70 -21.38 22.86
CA ALA A 629 -3.96 -21.90 22.33
C ALA A 629 -4.61 -22.95 23.23
N GLY A 630 -3.84 -23.84 23.85
CA GLY A 630 -4.37 -24.93 24.69
C GLY A 630 -5.31 -24.45 25.80
N PRO A 631 -4.88 -23.58 26.74
CA PRO A 631 -5.73 -23.06 27.80
C PRO A 631 -6.85 -22.13 27.33
N VAL A 632 -6.64 -21.41 26.24
CA VAL A 632 -7.63 -20.47 25.68
C VAL A 632 -8.70 -21.24 24.90
N ALA A 633 -8.32 -22.25 24.13
CA ALA A 633 -9.28 -23.11 23.43
C ALA A 633 -10.18 -23.89 24.39
N GLY A 634 -9.69 -24.28 25.56
CA GLY A 634 -10.51 -24.91 26.61
C GLY A 634 -11.62 -24.01 27.19
N ARG A 635 -11.54 -22.70 26.96
CA ARG A 635 -12.59 -21.71 27.31
C ARG A 635 -13.57 -21.47 26.15
N LEU A 636 -13.27 -21.99 24.96
CA LEU A 636 -14.09 -21.89 23.76
C LEU A 636 -14.91 -23.16 23.60
N VAL A 637 -16.03 -23.09 22.85
CA VAL A 637 -16.92 -24.23 22.65
C VAL A 637 -16.15 -25.39 21.99
N PRO A 638 -16.25 -26.64 22.51
CA PRO A 638 -15.58 -27.80 21.93
C PRO A 638 -16.01 -28.02 20.47
N GLY A 639 -15.08 -28.31 19.57
CA GLY A 639 -15.36 -28.79 18.20
C GLY A 639 -14.87 -27.92 17.04
N GLY A 640 -14.48 -26.67 17.28
CA GLY A 640 -13.97 -25.83 16.17
C GLY A 640 -12.50 -26.12 15.82
N ALA A 641 -12.13 -26.05 14.54
CA ALA A 641 -10.74 -26.15 14.10
C ALA A 641 -9.91 -24.95 14.58
N LEU A 642 -8.68 -25.22 15.02
CA LEU A 642 -7.74 -24.23 15.53
C LEU A 642 -6.52 -24.16 14.60
N LEU A 643 -6.33 -22.99 13.97
CA LEU A 643 -5.20 -22.70 13.10
C LEU A 643 -4.06 -22.04 13.87
N HIS A 644 -2.86 -22.58 13.75
CA HIS A 644 -1.62 -21.97 14.22
C HIS A 644 -0.83 -21.44 13.03
N GLY A 645 -0.45 -20.15 13.04
CA GLY A 645 0.44 -19.60 12.02
C GLY A 645 1.90 -19.99 12.28
N SER A 646 2.49 -20.82 11.43
CA SER A 646 3.92 -21.12 11.46
C SER A 646 4.69 -20.04 10.73
N LEU A 647 5.55 -19.31 11.45
CA LEU A 647 6.18 -18.09 10.94
C LEU A 647 7.55 -18.32 10.28
N ARG A 648 8.18 -19.47 10.49
CA ARG A 648 9.55 -19.71 10.04
C ARG A 648 9.83 -21.19 9.80
N GLU A 649 10.69 -21.49 8.83
CA GLU A 649 11.22 -22.85 8.64
C GLU A 649 12.23 -23.20 9.74
N VAL A 650 12.09 -24.39 10.30
CA VAL A 650 13.11 -24.97 11.19
C VAL A 650 14.10 -25.72 10.32
N CYS A 651 15.34 -25.28 10.29
CA CYS A 651 16.40 -26.00 9.60
C CYS A 651 16.69 -27.30 10.40
N PRO A 652 16.50 -28.51 9.81
CA PRO A 652 16.74 -29.77 10.51
C PRO A 652 18.22 -30.05 10.83
N ARG A 653 19.12 -29.18 10.39
CA ARG A 653 20.57 -29.32 10.61
C ARG A 653 21.06 -28.24 11.59
N GLY A 654 20.74 -28.37 12.85
CA GLY A 654 21.33 -27.48 13.85
C GLY A 654 20.49 -27.24 15.10
N VAL A 655 19.88 -28.25 15.67
CA VAL A 655 19.45 -28.27 17.07
C VAL A 655 20.37 -29.21 17.83
#